data_fe3193c7377432ef77143a14aa7cc34b
#
_entry.id   fe3193c7377432ef77143a14aa7cc34b
#
_cell.length_a   1.000
_cell.length_b   1.000
_cell.length_c   1.000
_cell.angle_alpha   90.00
_cell.angle_beta   90.00
_cell.angle_gamma   90.00
#
_symmetry.space_group_name_H-M   'P 1'
#
loop_
_entity.id
_entity.type
_entity.pdbx_description
1 polymer ?
#
loop_
_entity_poly.entity_id
_entity_poly.type
_entity_poly.pdbx_seq_one_letter_code
_entity_poly.pdbx_strand_id
1 'polypeptide(L)'
;MLPFSPRYPCFFLLLTSLGLLGVKYHVQTQQPLPSSFASTLVTSILQRSPQGISPTALDLTQNTAEKNPCQSLISCAVSCETIAVSEPLPAASPFIFSPLENSLKPQRIVAQGSWVCVNDRPLSLPWIQIESQGAHSSPLIAIQDFALEEKLGLSLLSSQQPQSQTVSWFTQLLPPSEIPLSLPIYLSDRVRYLSLVPLIAKGGWQAQIQSGKLQLKIPPAVIQSLRFARREQGYRVVLDLDRPAIFTVSPDSDRWSLQLDGSLSAPFLTPEFARFLTQDPIAKTLKWQLQSSVTAPQDPTAAPQVRLSAKLPSGLVAQVSSLSNPSRLVIDFQPRSFLEKTIAWAPGITWTQQWLSLNQKAFPLVYIRLDGNVLKASNAPFQIRPLFPQSGTLAQLQSLPALAERAGAIVAINAGFFNRNNQLPLGAIQDQGEWISGPILDRGVMAWQHQPFQILFDRLKLPETLITPTQNIPLTELNSGYVRGGIARYTSPWGASYQPLIDQEIVLSVVNHQVTAWQQLGKADSTHIPIPANGYLLAARANATIARQLPVGTPLQIGQTTQPPQFQPYPQIVGAGPLLIRQGLTVLDAAAEGFSPAFIQQSALRSAVGQTAQGDLLLVTIAATPGGDVPSLAEMAKIMQHLGTIDALNLDGGSSSSLYLGGKVLNRSPGTAARIHNALGIVYTPHTP
;
A
#
# COMPACT_ATOMS: atom_id res chain seq x y z
N MET A 1 -59.98 15.31 -15.91
CA MET A 1 -60.79 14.30 -16.61
C MET A 1 -59.89 13.16 -17.06
N LEU A 2 -60.00 12.08 -16.35
CA LEU A 2 -59.61 10.73 -16.79
C LEU A 2 -60.62 10.26 -17.85
N PRO A 3 -60.51 9.13 -18.60
CA PRO A 3 -59.60 8.01 -18.52
C PRO A 3 -59.29 7.28 -19.86
N PHE A 4 -58.57 6.17 -19.73
CA PHE A 4 -58.61 4.88 -20.46
C PHE A 4 -57.39 4.46 -21.30
N SER A 5 -56.70 3.48 -20.78
CA SER A 5 -56.00 2.37 -21.44
C SER A 5 -57.06 1.38 -22.02
N PRO A 6 -56.82 0.41 -22.96
CA PRO A 6 -55.86 -0.68 -22.78
C PRO A 6 -55.37 -1.48 -24.04
N ARG A 7 -54.42 -2.43 -23.79
CA ARG A 7 -54.32 -3.82 -24.34
C ARG A 7 -53.52 -4.13 -25.61
N TYR A 8 -52.59 -5.06 -25.39
CA TYR A 8 -51.95 -6.02 -26.31
C TYR A 8 -52.91 -6.77 -27.26
N PRO A 9 -52.43 -7.46 -28.34
CA PRO A 9 -51.67 -8.70 -28.23
C PRO A 9 -50.65 -9.04 -29.37
N CYS A 10 -49.70 -9.93 -29.01
CA CYS A 10 -49.14 -11.11 -29.70
C CYS A 10 -49.41 -11.39 -31.20
N PHE A 11 -48.39 -11.86 -31.93
CA PHE A 11 -48.26 -13.18 -32.56
C PHE A 11 -47.27 -13.24 -33.74
N PHE A 12 -46.43 -14.29 -33.72
CA PHE A 12 -45.99 -15.29 -34.70
C PHE A 12 -44.83 -15.01 -35.68
N LEU A 13 -43.79 -15.79 -35.46
CA LEU A 13 -43.08 -16.77 -36.29
C LEU A 13 -43.09 -16.63 -37.81
N LEU A 14 -41.91 -16.75 -38.44
CA LEU A 14 -41.63 -17.77 -39.43
C LEU A 14 -40.11 -17.93 -39.73
N LEU A 15 -39.72 -19.20 -39.76
CA LEU A 15 -38.47 -19.81 -40.19
C LEU A 15 -38.28 -19.78 -41.72
N THR A 16 -37.02 -19.84 -42.17
CA THR A 16 -36.45 -20.73 -43.23
C THR A 16 -34.99 -20.29 -43.44
N SER A 17 -33.97 -21.03 -43.35
CA SER A 17 -33.45 -22.33 -43.75
C SER A 17 -32.27 -22.20 -44.72
N LEU A 18 -31.26 -23.07 -44.50
CA LEU A 18 -30.15 -23.56 -45.37
C LEU A 18 -28.91 -22.68 -45.48
N GLY A 19 -27.66 -23.18 -45.33
CA GLY A 19 -27.16 -24.53 -45.31
C GLY A 19 -25.66 -24.63 -45.01
N LEU A 20 -25.33 -25.69 -44.45
CA LEU A 20 -24.14 -26.56 -44.55
C LEU A 20 -22.76 -25.97 -44.92
N LEU A 21 -21.81 -26.09 -43.99
CA LEU A 21 -20.57 -26.86 -44.24
C LEU A 21 -19.93 -27.24 -42.88
N GLY A 22 -19.82 -28.52 -42.65
CA GLY A 22 -19.29 -29.09 -41.43
C GLY A 22 -17.78 -29.23 -41.43
N VAL A 23 -17.20 -29.04 -40.24
CA VAL A 23 -15.89 -29.63 -39.83
C VAL A 23 -16.06 -30.17 -38.42
N LYS A 24 -16.00 -31.51 -38.35
CA LYS A 24 -15.93 -32.25 -37.08
C LYS A 24 -14.52 -32.09 -36.50
N TYR A 25 -14.41 -31.69 -35.25
CA TYR A 25 -13.25 -31.97 -34.46
C TYR A 25 -13.60 -32.96 -33.34
N HIS A 26 -12.81 -34.02 -33.31
CA HIS A 26 -12.86 -35.14 -32.40
C HIS A 26 -12.34 -34.70 -31.01
N VAL A 27 -13.11 -34.91 -29.96
CA VAL A 27 -12.68 -34.86 -28.59
C VAL A 27 -12.15 -36.25 -28.24
N GLN A 28 -10.87 -36.36 -28.02
CA GLN A 28 -10.23 -37.56 -27.43
C GLN A 28 -10.05 -37.31 -25.94
N THR A 29 -10.81 -38.06 -25.17
CA THR A 29 -10.61 -38.25 -23.73
C THR A 29 -9.37 -39.10 -23.52
N GLN A 30 -8.38 -38.59 -22.77
CA GLN A 30 -7.29 -39.41 -22.22
C GLN A 30 -7.49 -39.62 -20.72
N GLN A 31 -7.45 -40.91 -20.36
CA GLN A 31 -7.47 -41.43 -19.00
C GLN A 31 -6.17 -41.10 -18.21
N PRO A 32 -6.20 -41.20 -16.88
CA PRO A 32 -5.05 -40.87 -16.03
C PRO A 32 -4.02 -42.01 -16.02
N LEU A 33 -2.76 -41.63 -16.09
CA LEU A 33 -1.60 -42.53 -15.92
C LEU A 33 -1.22 -42.73 -14.45
N PRO A 34 -0.68 -43.88 -14.03
CA PRO A 34 -0.48 -44.25 -12.63
C PRO A 34 0.80 -43.66 -12.03
N SER A 35 0.73 -43.47 -10.73
CA SER A 35 1.78 -43.03 -9.81
C SER A 35 2.93 -44.06 -9.73
N SER A 36 4.00 -43.84 -10.45
CA SER A 36 5.32 -44.44 -10.16
C SER A 36 6.41 -43.86 -11.07
N PHE A 37 6.89 -42.66 -10.76
CA PHE A 37 8.17 -42.10 -11.25
C PHE A 37 8.58 -40.89 -10.42
N ALA A 38 8.91 -41.14 -9.17
CA ALA A 38 9.49 -40.10 -8.32
C ALA A 38 10.45 -40.73 -7.30
N SER A 39 11.43 -41.48 -7.78
CA SER A 39 12.53 -41.93 -6.92
C SER A 39 13.73 -42.42 -7.76
N THR A 40 14.29 -41.58 -8.61
CA THR A 40 15.61 -41.83 -9.20
C THR A 40 16.19 -40.58 -9.86
N LEU A 41 16.50 -39.56 -9.05
CA LEU A 41 17.32 -38.40 -9.51
C LEU A 41 17.94 -37.58 -8.35
N VAL A 42 18.37 -38.27 -7.28
CA VAL A 42 19.12 -37.62 -6.17
C VAL A 42 20.35 -38.47 -5.76
N THR A 43 20.97 -39.20 -6.68
CA THR A 43 22.18 -39.97 -6.30
C THR A 43 23.21 -39.98 -7.42
N SER A 44 23.62 -38.80 -7.91
CA SER A 44 24.79 -38.78 -8.83
C SER A 44 25.50 -37.41 -8.95
N ILE A 45 25.58 -36.62 -7.87
CA ILE A 45 26.55 -35.51 -7.81
C ILE A 45 27.16 -35.47 -6.40
N LEU A 46 27.89 -36.51 -6.03
CA LEU A 46 28.83 -36.48 -4.91
C LEU A 46 29.88 -37.58 -5.16
N GLN A 47 30.82 -37.27 -6.05
CA GLN A 47 32.15 -37.94 -6.06
C GLN A 47 33.00 -37.30 -7.17
N ARG A 48 33.87 -36.37 -6.79
CA ARG A 48 35.24 -36.18 -7.28
C ARG A 48 35.87 -34.98 -6.61
N SER A 49 36.64 -35.24 -5.54
CA SER A 49 37.82 -34.44 -5.19
C SER A 49 39.04 -35.09 -5.86
N PRO A 50 40.06 -34.30 -6.16
CA PRO A 50 41.27 -34.47 -5.38
C PRO A 50 42.03 -33.16 -5.00
N GLN A 51 42.45 -33.15 -3.76
CA GLN A 51 43.77 -32.80 -3.22
C GLN A 51 44.46 -31.47 -3.55
N GLY A 52 44.64 -30.69 -2.51
CA GLY A 52 45.95 -30.24 -2.02
C GLY A 52 46.41 -28.87 -2.46
N ILE A 53 46.43 -27.91 -1.53
CA ILE A 53 47.60 -27.11 -1.17
C ILE A 53 47.20 -26.23 0.04
N SER A 54 48.06 -26.24 1.06
CA SER A 54 47.91 -25.55 2.34
C SER A 54 48.54 -24.14 2.32
N PRO A 55 48.44 -23.33 3.38
CA PRO A 55 48.00 -21.93 3.34
C PRO A 55 49.15 -20.91 3.48
N THR A 56 48.94 -19.72 2.97
CA THR A 56 49.64 -18.52 3.46
C THR A 56 48.68 -17.37 3.70
N ALA A 57 48.80 -16.82 4.84
CA ALA A 57 48.06 -15.68 5.36
C ALA A 57 48.28 -14.42 4.50
N LEU A 58 47.19 -13.70 4.23
CA LEU A 58 47.23 -12.26 3.97
C LEU A 58 45.94 -11.64 4.48
N ASP A 59 46.15 -10.79 5.44
CA ASP A 59 45.25 -9.89 6.12
C ASP A 59 44.60 -8.92 5.14
N LEU A 60 43.28 -8.85 5.10
CA LEU A 60 42.53 -7.72 4.51
C LEU A 60 41.21 -7.56 5.27
N THR A 61 41.25 -6.61 6.15
CA THR A 61 40.11 -6.01 6.84
C THR A 61 39.09 -5.41 5.88
N GLN A 62 37.83 -5.52 6.28
CA GLN A 62 36.66 -4.71 5.94
C GLN A 62 35.97 -4.93 4.60
N ASN A 63 34.87 -5.66 4.65
CA ASN A 63 33.54 -5.18 4.26
C ASN A 63 32.51 -6.27 4.58
N THR A 64 31.92 -6.21 5.75
CA THR A 64 30.78 -7.02 6.14
C THR A 64 29.49 -6.36 5.62
N ALA A 65 28.96 -6.87 4.54
CA ALA A 65 27.55 -6.71 4.21
C ALA A 65 26.74 -7.54 5.22
N GLU A 66 25.99 -6.90 6.08
CA GLU A 66 25.08 -7.52 7.04
C GLU A 66 24.05 -8.40 6.33
N LYS A 67 24.25 -9.71 6.42
CA LYS A 67 23.18 -10.69 6.21
C LYS A 67 22.33 -10.73 7.48
N ASN A 68 21.07 -10.38 7.36
CA ASN A 68 20.05 -10.56 8.40
C ASN A 68 20.09 -12.00 8.95
N PRO A 69 20.38 -12.24 10.24
CA PRO A 69 20.53 -13.59 10.79
C PRO A 69 19.22 -14.26 11.22
N CYS A 70 18.05 -13.76 10.86
CA CYS A 70 16.75 -14.29 11.31
C CYS A 70 15.92 -14.97 10.23
N GLN A 71 16.54 -15.76 9.34
CA GLN A 71 15.80 -16.63 8.39
C GLN A 71 15.94 -18.12 8.61
N SER A 72 16.44 -18.59 9.74
CA SER A 72 16.33 -19.98 10.16
C SER A 72 15.41 -20.09 11.36
N LEU A 73 14.39 -20.91 11.24
CA LEU A 73 13.34 -21.31 12.18
C LEU A 73 13.85 -21.67 13.59
N ILE A 74 14.25 -20.67 14.37
CA ILE A 74 14.30 -20.74 15.81
C ILE A 74 13.72 -19.40 16.27
N SER A 75 12.54 -19.45 16.89
CA SER A 75 11.93 -18.29 17.52
C SER A 75 12.89 -17.76 18.58
N CYS A 76 13.61 -16.68 18.31
CA CYS A 76 14.23 -15.89 19.36
C CYS A 76 13.08 -15.35 20.21
N ALA A 77 12.80 -15.95 21.34
CA ALA A 77 11.88 -15.42 22.34
C ALA A 77 12.48 -14.11 22.86
N VAL A 78 12.04 -13.00 22.31
CA VAL A 78 12.35 -11.66 22.84
C VAL A 78 11.62 -11.55 24.16
N SER A 79 12.33 -11.57 25.28
CA SER A 79 11.76 -11.28 26.59
C SER A 79 11.66 -9.77 26.82
N CYS A 80 10.80 -9.34 27.75
CA CYS A 80 10.71 -7.92 28.12
C CYS A 80 12.04 -7.39 28.70
N GLU A 81 12.90 -8.24 29.20
CA GLU A 81 14.24 -7.88 29.69
C GLU A 81 15.23 -7.63 28.55
N THR A 82 15.11 -8.35 27.44
CA THR A 82 16.00 -8.29 26.27
C THR A 82 15.61 -7.23 25.24
N ILE A 83 14.50 -6.53 25.41
CA ILE A 83 14.20 -5.37 24.56
C ILE A 83 15.33 -4.35 24.74
N ALA A 84 16.18 -4.22 23.73
CA ALA A 84 17.21 -3.19 23.73
C ALA A 84 16.57 -1.82 23.95
N VAL A 85 17.18 -0.99 24.79
CA VAL A 85 16.79 0.41 24.93
C VAL A 85 17.04 1.05 23.57
N SER A 86 15.95 1.21 22.81
CA SER A 86 15.84 1.94 21.56
C SER A 86 16.99 1.80 20.56
N GLU A 87 16.79 1.07 19.48
CA GLU A 87 17.26 1.65 18.22
C GLU A 87 16.54 2.98 18.06
N PRO A 88 17.26 4.09 17.84
CA PRO A 88 16.61 5.36 17.58
C PRO A 88 15.75 5.16 16.32
N LEU A 89 14.47 5.46 16.42
CA LEU A 89 13.67 5.72 15.22
C LEU A 89 14.49 6.70 14.36
N PRO A 90 14.59 6.53 13.05
CA PRO A 90 15.35 7.44 12.20
C PRO A 90 14.98 8.86 12.58
N ALA A 91 15.97 9.71 12.83
CA ALA A 91 15.90 11.00 13.49
C ALA A 91 14.56 11.73 13.25
N ALA A 92 13.58 11.40 14.08
CA ALA A 92 12.31 12.08 14.11
C ALA A 92 12.51 13.42 14.79
N SER A 93 11.78 14.44 14.37
CA SER A 93 11.73 15.71 15.07
C SER A 93 11.53 15.46 16.57
N PRO A 94 12.34 16.04 17.47
CA PRO A 94 12.15 15.91 18.91
C PRO A 94 10.84 16.55 19.39
N PHE A 95 10.07 17.16 18.49
CA PHE A 95 8.83 17.84 18.76
C PHE A 95 7.68 17.17 18.02
N ILE A 96 6.51 17.17 18.65
CA ILE A 96 5.22 16.78 18.07
C ILE A 96 4.27 17.96 18.10
N PHE A 97 3.27 17.87 17.27
CA PHE A 97 2.21 18.89 17.21
C PHE A 97 0.92 18.29 17.74
N SER A 98 0.32 18.98 18.71
CA SER A 98 -1.04 18.68 19.18
C SER A 98 -2.01 19.59 18.44
N PRO A 99 -2.98 19.05 17.71
CA PRO A 99 -4.01 19.88 17.07
C PRO A 99 -5.07 20.40 18.03
N LEU A 100 -4.90 20.23 19.36
CA LEU A 100 -5.89 20.65 20.38
C LEU A 100 -6.03 22.16 20.55
N GLU A 101 -5.05 22.96 20.13
CA GLU A 101 -5.14 24.42 20.12
C GLU A 101 -5.06 24.92 18.68
N ASN A 102 -5.74 26.04 18.38
CA ASN A 102 -5.65 26.72 17.07
C ASN A 102 -4.23 27.22 16.72
N SER A 103 -3.28 27.04 17.64
CA SER A 103 -1.84 27.19 17.44
C SER A 103 -1.19 25.82 17.65
N LEU A 104 -0.57 25.27 16.61
CA LEU A 104 0.29 24.08 16.68
C LEU A 104 1.51 24.40 17.56
N LYS A 105 1.35 24.36 18.88
CA LYS A 105 2.51 24.51 19.77
C LYS A 105 3.31 23.23 19.77
N PRO A 106 4.61 23.27 19.45
CA PRO A 106 5.46 22.11 19.51
C PRO A 106 5.55 21.63 20.97
N GLN A 107 5.25 20.34 21.19
CA GLN A 107 5.44 19.69 22.47
C GLN A 107 6.67 18.80 22.40
N ARG A 108 7.47 18.78 23.48
CA ARG A 108 8.70 18.01 23.49
C ARG A 108 8.42 16.54 23.75
N ILE A 109 8.99 15.66 22.93
CA ILE A 109 9.06 14.22 23.20
C ILE A 109 10.22 14.00 24.19
N VAL A 110 9.90 13.43 25.36
CA VAL A 110 10.87 13.14 26.42
C VAL A 110 11.35 11.70 26.42
N ALA A 111 10.55 10.79 25.88
CA ALA A 111 10.92 9.39 25.63
C ALA A 111 10.12 8.80 24.48
N GLN A 112 10.66 7.80 23.80
CA GLN A 112 9.99 7.08 22.73
C GLN A 112 10.54 5.67 22.57
N GLY A 113 9.82 4.79 21.90
CA GLY A 113 10.26 3.44 21.59
C GLY A 113 9.33 2.74 20.59
N SER A 114 9.81 1.62 20.04
CA SER A 114 9.03 0.80 19.09
C SER A 114 8.36 -0.40 19.74
N TRP A 115 8.68 -0.69 20.99
CA TRP A 115 8.19 -1.85 21.73
C TRP A 115 7.63 -1.46 23.08
N VAL A 116 6.58 -2.17 23.50
CA VAL A 116 5.93 -2.03 24.81
C VAL A 116 5.82 -3.40 25.45
N CYS A 117 6.10 -3.51 26.74
CA CYS A 117 5.79 -4.71 27.51
C CYS A 117 4.33 -4.65 27.97
N VAL A 118 3.45 -5.43 27.36
CA VAL A 118 2.04 -5.52 27.71
C VAL A 118 1.80 -6.83 28.48
N ASN A 119 1.40 -6.74 29.74
CA ASN A 119 1.21 -7.92 30.60
C ASN A 119 2.42 -8.87 30.52
N ASP A 120 3.61 -8.31 30.67
CA ASP A 120 4.94 -8.98 30.62
C ASP A 120 5.29 -9.64 29.26
N ARG A 121 4.59 -9.27 28.20
CA ARG A 121 4.87 -9.70 26.82
C ARG A 121 5.31 -8.53 25.94
N PRO A 122 6.41 -8.66 25.18
CA PRO A 122 6.82 -7.63 24.25
C PRO A 122 5.89 -7.59 23.04
N LEU A 123 5.33 -6.41 22.76
CA LEU A 123 4.55 -6.13 21.56
C LEU A 123 5.18 -4.97 20.79
N SER A 124 5.25 -5.10 19.46
CA SER A 124 5.66 -3.99 18.58
C SER A 124 4.55 -2.94 18.56
N LEU A 125 4.72 -1.91 19.38
CA LEU A 125 3.81 -0.79 19.59
C LEU A 125 4.64 0.48 19.66
N PRO A 126 4.81 1.22 18.56
CA PRO A 126 5.47 2.52 18.58
C PRO A 126 4.77 3.46 19.57
N TRP A 127 5.54 4.06 20.47
CA TRP A 127 5.02 4.92 21.54
C TRP A 127 5.91 6.13 21.77
N ILE A 128 5.30 7.17 22.33
CA ILE A 128 5.96 8.40 22.75
C ILE A 128 5.50 8.81 24.14
N GLN A 129 6.40 9.44 24.89
CA GLN A 129 6.09 10.20 26.09
C GLN A 129 6.29 11.69 25.78
N ILE A 130 5.31 12.47 26.13
CA ILE A 130 5.25 13.90 25.83
C ILE A 130 5.42 14.66 27.15
N GLU A 131 6.16 15.76 27.09
CA GLU A 131 6.35 16.65 28.24
C GLU A 131 5.00 17.25 28.66
N SER A 132 4.66 17.11 29.91
CA SER A 132 3.43 17.61 30.48
C SER A 132 3.59 19.08 30.90
N GLN A 133 2.65 19.93 30.53
CA GLN A 133 2.63 21.33 30.99
C GLN A 133 2.04 21.40 32.39
N GLY A 134 2.90 21.50 33.43
CA GLY A 134 2.51 21.67 34.83
C GLY A 134 3.30 20.80 35.79
N ALA A 135 3.73 21.36 36.93
CA ALA A 135 4.63 20.71 37.88
C ALA A 135 4.09 19.44 38.58
N HIS A 136 2.83 19.07 38.38
CA HIS A 136 2.17 17.90 39.01
C HIS A 136 1.34 17.04 38.05
N SER A 137 1.49 17.20 36.73
CA SER A 137 0.73 16.43 35.77
C SER A 137 1.43 15.11 35.41
N SER A 138 0.67 14.02 35.42
CA SER A 138 1.15 12.68 35.01
C SER A 138 1.68 12.72 33.57
N PRO A 139 2.74 11.94 33.28
CA PRO A 139 3.33 11.93 31.93
C PRO A 139 2.28 11.53 30.90
N LEU A 140 2.22 12.27 29.79
CA LEU A 140 1.36 11.95 28.68
C LEU A 140 2.02 10.86 27.83
N ILE A 141 1.43 9.67 27.83
CA ILE A 141 1.88 8.54 27.00
C ILE A 141 0.90 8.37 25.85
N ALA A 142 1.41 8.22 24.64
CA ALA A 142 0.63 7.96 23.46
C ALA A 142 1.23 6.81 22.63
N ILE A 143 0.38 6.02 21.99
CA ILE A 143 0.74 4.88 21.14
C ILE A 143 0.18 5.11 19.73
N GLN A 144 0.91 4.61 18.71
CA GLN A 144 0.49 4.67 17.32
C GLN A 144 -0.93 4.09 17.13
N ASP A 145 -1.78 4.82 16.42
CA ASP A 145 -3.19 4.50 16.24
C ASP A 145 -3.45 3.12 15.60
N PHE A 146 -2.77 2.81 14.49
CA PHE A 146 -2.91 1.50 13.85
C PHE A 146 -2.37 0.35 14.70
N ALA A 147 -1.35 0.58 15.51
CA ALA A 147 -0.84 -0.43 16.43
C ALA A 147 -1.83 -0.70 17.58
N LEU A 148 -2.52 0.34 18.08
CA LEU A 148 -3.63 0.16 19.03
C LEU A 148 -4.76 -0.67 18.43
N GLU A 149 -5.14 -0.40 17.17
CA GLU A 149 -6.19 -1.16 16.47
C GLU A 149 -5.77 -2.64 16.28
N GLU A 150 -4.57 -2.89 15.80
CA GLU A 150 -4.13 -4.23 15.42
C GLU A 150 -3.70 -5.12 16.60
N LYS A 151 -3.12 -4.53 17.63
CA LYS A 151 -2.48 -5.29 18.72
C LYS A 151 -3.24 -5.27 20.03
N LEU A 152 -4.12 -4.29 20.23
CA LEU A 152 -4.88 -4.15 21.49
C LEU A 152 -6.39 -4.23 21.28
N GLY A 153 -6.87 -4.39 20.05
CA GLY A 153 -8.28 -4.59 19.71
C GLY A 153 -9.16 -3.35 19.82
N LEU A 154 -8.56 -2.14 19.77
CA LEU A 154 -9.33 -0.92 19.64
C LEU A 154 -9.82 -0.79 18.17
N SER A 155 -11.04 -0.29 17.97
CA SER A 155 -11.54 0.02 16.64
C SER A 155 -11.60 1.53 16.44
N LEU A 156 -10.91 2.04 15.40
CA LEU A 156 -10.99 3.44 15.01
C LEU A 156 -12.35 3.69 14.35
N LEU A 157 -13.14 4.59 14.93
CA LEU A 157 -14.43 5.00 14.39
C LEU A 157 -14.33 6.30 13.59
N SER A 158 -15.39 6.65 12.87
CA SER A 158 -15.48 7.95 12.18
C SER A 158 -15.21 9.10 13.14
N SER A 159 -14.42 10.06 12.70
CA SER A 159 -14.15 11.29 13.45
C SER A 159 -14.08 12.48 12.50
N GLN A 160 -14.73 13.59 12.86
CA GLN A 160 -14.76 14.80 12.04
C GLN A 160 -13.70 15.83 12.45
N GLN A 161 -13.06 15.61 13.59
CA GLN A 161 -12.07 16.54 14.16
C GLN A 161 -10.68 15.88 14.16
N PRO A 162 -9.66 16.55 13.62
CA PRO A 162 -8.30 16.02 13.61
C PRO A 162 -7.59 16.11 14.97
N GLN A 163 -8.25 16.67 16.00
CA GLN A 163 -7.69 16.81 17.35
C GLN A 163 -7.91 15.59 18.23
N SER A 164 -8.94 14.80 17.91
CA SER A 164 -9.28 13.62 18.69
C SER A 164 -9.83 12.50 17.83
N GLN A 165 -9.52 11.27 18.21
CA GLN A 165 -10.01 10.06 17.56
C GLN A 165 -11.06 9.37 18.41
N THR A 166 -12.23 9.22 17.85
CA THR A 166 -13.26 8.37 18.42
C THR A 166 -12.90 6.92 18.24
N VAL A 167 -12.90 6.14 19.33
CA VAL A 167 -12.59 4.72 19.32
C VAL A 167 -13.68 3.90 19.99
N SER A 168 -13.84 2.65 19.55
CA SER A 168 -14.62 1.63 20.26
C SER A 168 -13.66 0.65 20.91
N TRP A 169 -13.78 0.50 22.23
CA TRP A 169 -13.12 -0.52 23.02
C TRP A 169 -14.02 -0.83 24.23
N PHE A 170 -14.87 -1.85 24.11
CA PHE A 170 -15.89 -2.17 25.10
C PHE A 170 -16.72 -0.94 25.53
N THR A 171 -17.11 -0.12 24.58
CA THR A 171 -17.98 1.03 24.79
C THR A 171 -19.43 0.68 24.46
N GLN A 172 -20.38 1.26 25.14
CA GLN A 172 -21.80 1.03 24.86
C GLN A 172 -22.19 1.59 23.48
N LEU A 173 -23.02 0.82 22.77
CA LEU A 173 -23.62 1.29 21.51
C LEU A 173 -24.96 2.02 21.73
N LEU A 174 -25.50 2.10 22.97
CA LEU A 174 -26.80 2.73 23.31
C LEU A 174 -26.91 3.02 24.81
N PRO A 175 -27.60 4.07 25.24
CA PRO A 175 -28.34 5.13 24.54
C PRO A 175 -27.50 6.39 24.26
N PRO A 176 -28.05 7.44 23.57
CA PRO A 176 -27.29 8.59 23.06
C PRO A 176 -26.58 9.47 24.10
N SER A 177 -26.64 9.14 25.37
CA SER A 177 -26.02 9.88 26.47
C SER A 177 -24.57 9.50 26.81
N GLU A 178 -24.04 8.37 26.29
CA GLU A 178 -22.63 8.03 26.48
C GLU A 178 -21.85 8.30 25.21
N ILE A 179 -21.01 9.33 25.28
CA ILE A 179 -20.08 9.72 24.21
C ILE A 179 -19.07 8.58 24.02
N PRO A 180 -18.87 8.10 22.79
CA PRO A 180 -17.79 7.16 22.48
C PRO A 180 -16.46 7.67 23.04
N LEU A 181 -15.56 6.75 23.40
CA LEU A 181 -14.26 7.14 23.94
C LEU A 181 -13.49 7.97 22.91
N SER A 182 -13.13 9.18 23.28
CA SER A 182 -12.34 10.08 22.44
C SER A 182 -10.94 10.20 22.98
N LEU A 183 -9.93 9.89 22.13
CA LEU A 183 -8.52 9.92 22.47
C LEU A 183 -7.86 11.14 21.80
N PRO A 184 -7.19 12.01 22.57
CA PRO A 184 -6.37 13.09 22.00
C PRO A 184 -5.32 12.56 21.04
N ILE A 185 -5.09 13.30 19.94
CA ILE A 185 -4.16 12.95 18.87
C ILE A 185 -2.87 13.76 19.01
N TYR A 186 -1.76 13.11 18.72
CA TYR A 186 -0.45 13.72 18.54
C TYR A 186 0.12 13.26 17.21
N LEU A 187 0.58 14.20 16.40
CA LEU A 187 1.17 13.94 15.09
C LEU A 187 2.68 14.24 15.16
N SER A 188 3.50 13.24 14.91
CA SER A 188 4.93 13.38 14.73
C SER A 188 5.27 13.01 13.29
N ASP A 189 5.82 13.95 12.53
CA ASP A 189 6.22 13.85 11.12
C ASP A 189 5.34 12.95 10.23
N ARG A 190 5.32 11.65 10.48
CA ARG A 190 4.65 10.64 9.65
C ARG A 190 3.68 9.75 10.41
N VAL A 191 3.70 9.83 11.74
CA VAL A 191 3.02 8.87 12.61
C VAL A 191 2.02 9.60 13.49
N ARG A 192 0.83 9.05 13.56
CA ARG A 192 -0.23 9.53 14.42
C ARG A 192 -0.31 8.68 15.68
N TYR A 193 -0.25 9.33 16.84
CA TYR A 193 -0.30 8.72 18.16
C TYR A 193 -1.58 9.12 18.88
N LEU A 194 -2.16 8.20 19.63
CA LEU A 194 -3.35 8.41 20.45
C LEU A 194 -2.98 8.32 21.92
N SER A 195 -3.46 9.30 22.71
CA SER A 195 -3.22 9.34 24.14
C SER A 195 -3.83 8.16 24.88
N LEU A 196 -3.06 7.54 25.77
CA LEU A 196 -3.56 6.48 26.66
C LEU A 196 -4.29 7.01 27.90
N VAL A 197 -4.25 8.31 28.19
CA VAL A 197 -4.84 8.88 29.42
C VAL A 197 -6.30 8.47 29.61
N PRO A 198 -7.20 8.56 28.60
CA PRO A 198 -8.59 8.11 28.77
C PRO A 198 -8.74 6.61 28.99
N LEU A 199 -7.86 5.77 28.41
CA LEU A 199 -7.84 4.31 28.59
C LEU A 199 -7.36 3.95 30.00
N ILE A 200 -6.33 4.64 30.51
CA ILE A 200 -5.85 4.50 31.90
C ILE A 200 -6.97 4.87 32.87
N ALA A 201 -7.63 6.02 32.68
CA ALA A 201 -8.65 6.51 33.60
C ALA A 201 -9.93 5.64 33.61
N LYS A 202 -10.40 5.16 32.43
CA LYS A 202 -11.68 4.45 32.27
C LYS A 202 -11.53 2.93 32.14
N GLY A 203 -10.39 2.46 31.60
CA GLY A 203 -10.16 1.05 31.30
C GLY A 203 -9.43 0.28 32.40
N GLY A 204 -9.01 0.95 33.47
CA GLY A 204 -8.21 0.33 34.53
C GLY A 204 -6.79 -0.05 34.07
N TRP A 205 -6.27 0.58 33.01
CA TRP A 205 -4.92 0.36 32.53
C TRP A 205 -3.91 1.04 33.45
N GLN A 206 -2.76 0.41 33.59
CA GLN A 206 -1.62 1.01 34.30
C GLN A 206 -0.47 1.13 33.32
N ALA A 207 0.13 2.31 33.25
CA ALA A 207 1.26 2.59 32.38
C ALA A 207 2.44 3.13 33.19
N GLN A 208 3.62 2.53 33.04
CA GLN A 208 4.83 2.94 33.71
C GLN A 208 6.00 2.88 32.74
N ILE A 209 6.88 3.89 32.80
CA ILE A 209 8.14 3.85 32.08
C ILE A 209 9.24 3.52 33.08
N GLN A 210 9.91 2.39 32.87
CA GLN A 210 10.98 1.91 33.69
C GLN A 210 12.20 1.60 32.84
N SER A 211 13.34 2.17 33.15
CA SER A 211 14.58 2.00 32.39
C SER A 211 14.41 2.27 30.87
N GLY A 212 13.66 3.31 30.53
CA GLY A 212 13.40 3.69 29.13
C GLY A 212 12.43 2.77 28.37
N LYS A 213 11.78 1.83 29.07
CA LYS A 213 10.80 0.89 28.48
C LYS A 213 9.40 1.18 28.99
N LEU A 214 8.42 1.25 28.10
CA LEU A 214 7.03 1.37 28.48
C LEU A 214 6.47 0.01 28.88
N GLN A 215 5.91 -0.07 30.07
CA GLN A 215 5.18 -1.22 30.59
C GLN A 215 3.70 -0.86 30.71
N LEU A 216 2.84 -1.71 30.17
CA LEU A 216 1.39 -1.63 30.31
C LEU A 216 0.88 -2.86 31.03
N LYS A 217 0.14 -2.64 32.12
CA LYS A 217 -0.60 -3.67 32.82
C LYS A 217 -2.10 -3.45 32.54
N ILE A 218 -2.71 -4.42 31.90
CA ILE A 218 -4.12 -4.39 31.49
C ILE A 218 -4.77 -5.64 32.07
N PRO A 219 -5.83 -5.51 32.93
CA PRO A 219 -6.42 -6.65 33.59
C PRO A 219 -6.88 -7.71 32.59
N PRO A 220 -6.46 -8.99 32.71
CA PRO A 220 -6.95 -10.07 31.86
C PRO A 220 -8.42 -10.38 32.20
N ALA A 221 -9.20 -10.83 31.22
CA ALA A 221 -10.61 -11.19 31.40
C ALA A 221 -10.81 -12.68 31.64
N VAL A 222 -11.98 -13.05 32.20
CA VAL A 222 -12.47 -14.42 32.23
C VAL A 222 -13.60 -14.57 31.20
N ILE A 223 -13.48 -15.51 30.29
CA ILE A 223 -14.56 -15.87 29.38
C ILE A 223 -15.60 -16.66 30.19
N GLN A 224 -16.81 -16.09 30.30
CA GLN A 224 -17.92 -16.63 31.08
C GLN A 224 -18.84 -17.51 30.27
N SER A 225 -19.09 -17.16 29.01
CA SER A 225 -19.90 -17.94 28.09
C SER A 225 -19.48 -17.78 26.63
N LEU A 226 -19.85 -18.77 25.81
CA LEU A 226 -19.65 -18.80 24.37
C LEU A 226 -20.97 -19.21 23.71
N ARG A 227 -21.45 -18.41 22.77
CA ARG A 227 -22.73 -18.65 22.10
C ARG A 227 -22.56 -18.56 20.58
N PHE A 228 -23.22 -19.47 19.86
CA PHE A 228 -23.27 -19.49 18.40
C PHE A 228 -24.66 -19.13 17.90
N ALA A 229 -24.76 -18.36 16.83
CA ALA A 229 -26.02 -18.04 16.18
C ALA A 229 -25.85 -17.99 14.64
N ARG A 230 -26.87 -18.54 13.94
CA ARG A 230 -26.96 -18.39 12.49
C ARG A 230 -27.54 -17.01 12.14
N ARG A 231 -27.00 -16.40 11.08
CA ARG A 231 -27.50 -15.16 10.47
C ARG A 231 -27.96 -15.46 9.05
N GLU A 232 -28.70 -14.54 8.42
CA GLU A 232 -29.16 -14.70 7.03
C GLU A 232 -28.00 -14.98 6.06
N GLN A 233 -26.86 -14.32 6.25
CA GLN A 233 -25.68 -14.42 5.37
C GLN A 233 -24.43 -14.83 6.14
N GLY A 234 -24.54 -15.73 7.13
CA GLY A 234 -23.35 -16.17 7.86
C GLY A 234 -23.60 -16.62 9.29
N TYR A 235 -22.63 -16.35 10.14
CA TYR A 235 -22.68 -16.84 11.54
C TYR A 235 -22.22 -15.75 12.51
N ARG A 236 -22.75 -15.78 13.71
CA ARG A 236 -22.30 -14.92 14.82
C ARG A 236 -21.82 -15.78 15.98
N VAL A 237 -20.68 -15.41 16.54
CA VAL A 237 -20.17 -15.98 17.79
C VAL A 237 -20.05 -14.87 18.81
N VAL A 238 -20.53 -15.09 20.03
CA VAL A 238 -20.47 -14.11 21.12
C VAL A 238 -19.71 -14.70 22.27
N LEU A 239 -18.71 -14.00 22.76
CA LEU A 239 -17.98 -14.29 23.99
C LEU A 239 -18.44 -13.30 25.04
N ASP A 240 -19.02 -13.79 26.13
CA ASP A 240 -19.32 -12.97 27.30
C ASP A 240 -18.12 -12.98 28.23
N LEU A 241 -17.68 -11.80 28.64
CA LEU A 241 -16.50 -11.56 29.46
C LEU A 241 -16.89 -10.94 30.78
N ASP A 242 -16.12 -11.19 31.85
CA ASP A 242 -16.30 -10.54 33.15
C ASP A 242 -15.90 -9.05 33.10
N ARG A 243 -14.96 -8.69 32.22
CA ARG A 243 -14.42 -7.33 32.02
C ARG A 243 -13.89 -7.11 30.62
N PRO A 244 -13.60 -5.85 30.20
CA PRO A 244 -12.86 -5.55 29.01
C PRO A 244 -11.46 -6.18 29.01
N ALA A 245 -10.99 -6.63 27.83
CA ALA A 245 -9.65 -7.19 27.67
C ALA A 245 -9.06 -6.83 26.31
N ILE A 246 -7.76 -6.89 26.21
CA ILE A 246 -7.06 -6.73 24.92
C ILE A 246 -7.16 -8.03 24.11
N PHE A 247 -7.26 -7.84 22.81
CA PHE A 247 -7.29 -8.97 21.87
C PHE A 247 -6.61 -8.61 20.56
N THR A 248 -6.13 -9.61 19.85
CA THR A 248 -5.58 -9.49 18.50
C THR A 248 -6.29 -10.45 17.56
N VAL A 249 -6.44 -10.02 16.31
CA VAL A 249 -7.06 -10.84 15.27
C VAL A 249 -6.01 -11.10 14.18
N SER A 250 -5.82 -12.37 13.81
CA SER A 250 -4.92 -12.77 12.73
C SER A 250 -5.72 -13.50 11.65
N PRO A 251 -5.81 -12.95 10.44
CA PRO A 251 -6.30 -13.67 9.28
C PRO A 251 -5.14 -14.52 8.72
N ASP A 252 -5.02 -15.77 9.16
CA ASP A 252 -4.13 -16.73 8.51
C ASP A 252 -4.73 -17.21 7.18
N SER A 253 -3.90 -17.69 6.27
CA SER A 253 -4.32 -18.12 4.93
C SER A 253 -5.36 -19.25 4.91
N ASP A 254 -5.40 -20.10 5.93
CA ASP A 254 -6.33 -21.22 6.06
C ASP A 254 -7.27 -21.12 7.29
N ARG A 255 -6.89 -20.32 8.30
CA ARG A 255 -7.66 -20.20 9.54
C ARG A 255 -7.65 -18.77 10.06
N TRP A 256 -8.81 -18.32 10.48
CA TRP A 256 -8.93 -17.11 11.29
C TRP A 256 -8.62 -17.42 12.75
N SER A 257 -7.94 -16.53 13.45
CA SER A 257 -7.72 -16.66 14.89
C SER A 257 -7.88 -15.33 15.62
N LEU A 258 -8.40 -15.43 16.84
CA LEU A 258 -8.47 -14.35 17.83
C LEU A 258 -7.70 -14.79 19.06
N GLN A 259 -6.79 -13.97 19.53
CA GLN A 259 -6.04 -14.17 20.76
C GLN A 259 -6.46 -13.11 21.77
N LEU A 260 -6.89 -13.54 22.96
CA LEU A 260 -7.40 -12.69 24.02
C LEU A 260 -6.53 -12.88 25.27
N ASP A 261 -6.18 -11.79 25.96
CA ASP A 261 -5.58 -11.85 27.28
C ASP A 261 -6.66 -12.20 28.31
N GLY A 262 -6.63 -13.43 28.79
CA GLY A 262 -7.65 -13.93 29.69
C GLY A 262 -7.57 -15.43 29.93
N SER A 263 -8.51 -15.93 30.74
CA SER A 263 -8.65 -17.33 31.08
C SER A 263 -10.06 -17.82 30.75
N LEU A 264 -10.26 -19.13 30.86
CA LEU A 264 -11.57 -19.79 30.73
C LEU A 264 -12.17 -20.01 32.09
N SER A 265 -13.48 -19.75 32.25
CA SER A 265 -14.22 -20.17 33.44
C SER A 265 -14.37 -21.70 33.50
N ALA A 266 -14.63 -22.24 34.70
CA ALA A 266 -14.69 -23.68 34.94
C ALA A 266 -15.57 -24.49 33.96
N PRO A 267 -16.75 -24.01 33.50
CA PRO A 267 -17.58 -24.74 32.54
C PRO A 267 -16.90 -25.11 31.22
N PHE A 268 -15.93 -24.32 30.76
CA PHE A 268 -15.20 -24.58 29.50
C PHE A 268 -14.17 -25.72 29.61
N LEU A 269 -13.83 -26.11 30.82
CA LEU A 269 -12.86 -27.18 31.11
C LEU A 269 -13.51 -28.55 31.24
N THR A 270 -14.82 -28.65 31.00
CA THR A 270 -15.60 -29.90 31.17
C THR A 270 -15.67 -30.72 29.88
N PRO A 271 -15.80 -32.06 29.97
CA PRO A 271 -16.04 -32.92 28.81
C PRO A 271 -17.35 -32.57 28.08
N GLU A 272 -18.33 -32.03 28.77
CA GLU A 272 -19.63 -31.60 28.24
C GLU A 272 -19.43 -30.44 27.25
N PHE A 273 -18.58 -29.46 27.58
CA PHE A 273 -18.25 -28.37 26.66
C PHE A 273 -17.48 -28.86 25.43
N ALA A 274 -16.56 -29.78 25.60
CA ALA A 274 -15.87 -30.40 24.48
C ALA A 274 -16.82 -31.12 23.51
N ARG A 275 -17.82 -31.83 24.09
CA ARG A 275 -18.92 -32.44 23.30
C ARG A 275 -19.78 -31.40 22.61
N PHE A 276 -20.14 -30.29 23.30
CA PHE A 276 -20.88 -29.18 22.69
C PHE A 276 -20.18 -28.64 21.45
N LEU A 277 -18.90 -28.34 21.48
CA LEU A 277 -18.15 -27.85 20.30
C LEU A 277 -18.15 -28.82 19.11
N THR A 278 -18.22 -30.15 19.39
CA THR A 278 -18.25 -31.17 18.33
C THR A 278 -19.66 -31.46 17.82
N GLN A 279 -20.70 -31.13 18.57
CA GLN A 279 -22.09 -31.39 18.23
C GLN A 279 -22.83 -30.18 17.68
N ASP A 280 -22.46 -28.95 18.10
CA ASP A 280 -23.09 -27.73 17.61
C ASP A 280 -22.85 -27.57 16.09
N PRO A 281 -23.90 -27.40 15.28
CA PRO A 281 -23.80 -27.36 13.82
C PRO A 281 -22.94 -26.21 13.31
N ILE A 282 -22.93 -25.07 13.98
CA ILE A 282 -22.17 -23.88 13.58
C ILE A 282 -20.70 -24.05 13.96
N ALA A 283 -20.43 -24.49 15.20
CA ALA A 283 -19.07 -24.78 15.65
C ALA A 283 -18.40 -25.83 14.75
N LYS A 284 -19.14 -26.87 14.35
CA LYS A 284 -18.70 -27.91 13.43
C LYS A 284 -18.43 -27.36 12.03
N THR A 285 -19.30 -26.53 11.47
CA THR A 285 -19.15 -25.89 10.17
C THR A 285 -17.90 -25.01 10.13
N LEU A 286 -17.69 -24.22 11.16
CA LEU A 286 -16.54 -23.32 11.32
C LEU A 286 -15.26 -24.08 11.76
N LYS A 287 -15.35 -25.39 12.04
CA LYS A 287 -14.24 -26.16 12.64
C LYS A 287 -13.60 -25.39 13.80
N TRP A 288 -14.46 -24.91 14.69
CA TRP A 288 -14.10 -24.05 15.82
C TRP A 288 -13.17 -24.76 16.79
N GLN A 289 -12.16 -24.05 17.25
CA GLN A 289 -11.22 -24.55 18.27
C GLN A 289 -10.99 -23.46 19.32
N LEU A 290 -10.99 -23.89 20.57
CA LEU A 290 -10.70 -23.05 21.73
C LEU A 290 -9.52 -23.66 22.47
N GLN A 291 -8.47 -22.86 22.65
CA GLN A 291 -7.26 -23.27 23.34
C GLN A 291 -6.97 -22.27 24.44
N SER A 292 -6.66 -22.74 25.64
CA SER A 292 -6.16 -21.93 26.73
C SER A 292 -4.69 -22.28 26.93
N SER A 293 -3.80 -21.30 26.81
CA SER A 293 -2.46 -21.45 27.30
C SER A 293 -2.50 -21.11 28.79
N VAL A 294 -2.59 -22.12 29.63
CA VAL A 294 -2.07 -21.98 30.97
C VAL A 294 -0.57 -21.89 30.77
N THR A 295 -0.01 -20.68 30.96
CA THR A 295 1.44 -20.36 30.98
C THR A 295 2.38 -21.49 30.54
N ALA A 296 3.08 -21.30 29.42
CA ALA A 296 4.21 -22.16 29.12
C ALA A 296 5.14 -22.21 30.35
N PRO A 297 5.75 -23.38 30.70
CA PRO A 297 6.59 -23.51 31.87
C PRO A 297 7.80 -22.58 31.93
N GLN A 298 8.01 -21.77 30.91
CA GLN A 298 9.17 -20.90 30.72
C GLN A 298 9.00 -19.48 31.28
N ASP A 299 7.76 -19.01 31.53
CA ASP A 299 7.53 -17.70 32.14
C ASP A 299 6.25 -17.70 33.00
N PRO A 300 6.38 -17.96 34.31
CA PRO A 300 5.25 -18.00 35.23
C PRO A 300 4.59 -16.62 35.48
N THR A 301 5.17 -15.53 34.96
CA THR A 301 4.67 -14.16 35.16
C THR A 301 3.79 -13.68 34.01
N ALA A 302 3.79 -14.35 32.84
CA ALA A 302 3.00 -13.95 31.69
C ALA A 302 1.51 -14.15 31.94
N ALA A 303 0.68 -13.16 31.56
CA ALA A 303 -0.77 -13.25 31.68
C ALA A 303 -1.33 -14.43 30.85
N PRO A 304 -2.35 -15.15 31.36
CA PRO A 304 -2.96 -16.25 30.65
C PRO A 304 -3.60 -15.77 29.35
N GLN A 305 -3.56 -16.60 28.31
CA GLN A 305 -4.12 -16.29 27.00
C GLN A 305 -5.10 -17.35 26.53
N VAL A 306 -6.15 -16.91 25.89
CA VAL A 306 -7.10 -17.78 25.19
C VAL A 306 -7.02 -17.52 23.69
N ARG A 307 -6.81 -18.58 22.92
CA ARG A 307 -6.83 -18.54 21.46
C ARG A 307 -8.08 -19.24 20.95
N LEU A 308 -8.84 -18.51 20.15
CA LEU A 308 -9.96 -19.03 19.39
C LEU A 308 -9.56 -19.09 17.92
N SER A 309 -9.92 -20.16 17.23
CA SER A 309 -9.67 -20.27 15.81
C SER A 309 -10.82 -20.91 15.07
N ALA A 310 -11.03 -20.51 13.82
CA ALA A 310 -12.07 -21.04 12.96
C ALA A 310 -11.56 -21.18 11.52
N LYS A 311 -12.00 -22.23 10.82
CA LYS A 311 -11.83 -22.34 9.37
C LYS A 311 -13.02 -21.63 8.73
N LEU A 312 -12.77 -20.57 7.96
CA LEU A 312 -13.84 -19.82 7.31
C LEU A 312 -14.34 -20.57 6.08
N PRO A 313 -15.67 -20.74 5.93
CA PRO A 313 -16.25 -21.12 4.66
C PRO A 313 -15.89 -20.11 3.56
N SER A 314 -15.79 -20.58 2.33
CA SER A 314 -15.46 -19.73 1.17
C SER A 314 -16.42 -18.53 1.09
N GLY A 315 -15.88 -17.34 0.88
CA GLY A 315 -16.63 -16.09 0.74
C GLY A 315 -17.05 -15.45 2.06
N LEU A 316 -16.72 -16.02 3.23
CA LEU A 316 -16.93 -15.36 4.52
C LEU A 316 -15.65 -14.74 5.05
N VAL A 317 -15.80 -13.63 5.76
CA VAL A 317 -14.75 -12.95 6.53
C VAL A 317 -15.22 -12.70 7.94
N ALA A 318 -14.30 -12.64 8.89
CA ALA A 318 -14.62 -12.38 10.28
C ALA A 318 -14.49 -10.89 10.60
N GLN A 319 -15.49 -10.34 11.22
CA GLN A 319 -15.46 -9.01 11.82
C GLN A 319 -15.63 -9.15 13.33
N VAL A 320 -14.71 -8.53 14.10
CA VAL A 320 -14.77 -8.54 15.56
C VAL A 320 -15.15 -7.16 16.05
N SER A 321 -16.12 -7.11 16.96
CA SER A 321 -16.53 -5.91 17.67
C SER A 321 -16.62 -6.16 19.17
N SER A 322 -16.28 -5.15 19.97
CA SER A 322 -16.39 -5.21 21.43
C SER A 322 -17.61 -4.40 21.90
N LEU A 323 -18.35 -4.93 22.86
CA LEU A 323 -19.51 -4.29 23.47
C LEU A 323 -19.37 -4.29 24.98
N SER A 324 -19.96 -3.29 25.66
CA SER A 324 -20.05 -3.23 27.11
C SER A 324 -21.46 -3.56 27.61
N ASN A 325 -21.60 -3.72 28.93
CA ASN A 325 -22.85 -3.96 29.71
C ASN A 325 -23.70 -5.12 29.18
N PRO A 326 -23.26 -6.37 29.35
CA PRO A 326 -21.98 -6.81 29.87
C PRO A 326 -20.87 -6.77 28.82
N SER A 327 -19.60 -6.90 29.22
CA SER A 327 -18.44 -6.95 28.31
C SER A 327 -18.53 -8.15 27.40
N ARG A 328 -18.48 -7.94 26.09
CA ARG A 328 -18.63 -8.99 25.07
C ARG A 328 -17.73 -8.75 23.89
N LEU A 329 -17.23 -9.83 23.31
CA LEU A 329 -16.71 -9.82 21.95
C LEU A 329 -17.74 -10.49 21.03
N VAL A 330 -18.10 -9.79 19.97
CA VAL A 330 -19.00 -10.28 18.92
C VAL A 330 -18.17 -10.51 17.68
N ILE A 331 -18.21 -11.73 17.17
CA ILE A 331 -17.50 -12.15 15.97
C ILE A 331 -18.56 -12.50 14.92
N ASP A 332 -18.66 -11.67 13.90
CA ASP A 332 -19.54 -11.89 12.76
C ASP A 332 -18.75 -12.48 11.58
N PHE A 333 -19.13 -13.66 11.15
CA PHE A 333 -18.65 -14.30 9.93
C PHE A 333 -19.67 -14.04 8.82
N GLN A 334 -19.34 -13.17 7.90
CA GLN A 334 -20.26 -12.67 6.87
C GLN A 334 -19.55 -12.41 5.55
N PRO A 335 -20.29 -12.33 4.40
CA PRO A 335 -19.66 -12.11 3.10
C PRO A 335 -18.96 -10.77 2.95
N ARG A 336 -19.40 -9.76 3.70
CA ARG A 336 -18.86 -8.40 3.66
C ARG A 336 -18.56 -7.90 5.05
N SER A 337 -17.29 -7.64 5.34
CA SER A 337 -16.84 -7.11 6.64
C SER A 337 -16.11 -5.77 6.52
N PHE A 338 -16.28 -5.08 5.39
CA PHE A 338 -15.65 -3.80 5.17
C PHE A 338 -16.39 -2.72 5.97
N LEU A 339 -15.76 -2.23 7.03
CA LEU A 339 -16.37 -1.22 7.92
C LEU A 339 -16.27 0.16 7.28
N GLU A 340 -17.43 0.79 7.07
CA GLU A 340 -17.47 2.16 6.58
C GLU A 340 -17.05 3.14 7.67
N LYS A 341 -16.13 4.03 7.35
CA LYS A 341 -15.66 5.09 8.25
C LYS A 341 -15.07 6.26 7.48
N THR A 342 -15.21 7.45 8.07
CA THR A 342 -14.53 8.67 7.62
C THR A 342 -13.82 9.29 8.81
N ILE A 343 -12.51 9.43 8.70
CA ILE A 343 -11.63 9.90 9.76
C ILE A 343 -10.89 11.16 9.29
N ALA A 344 -11.11 12.28 9.96
CA ALA A 344 -10.22 13.44 9.86
C ALA A 344 -8.88 13.06 10.50
N TRP A 345 -7.96 12.49 9.67
CA TRP A 345 -6.75 11.85 10.15
C TRP A 345 -5.70 12.85 10.64
N ALA A 346 -5.58 13.95 9.92
CA ALA A 346 -4.76 15.12 10.28
C ALA A 346 -5.40 16.39 9.67
N PRO A 347 -5.00 17.61 10.07
CA PRO A 347 -5.46 18.82 9.43
C PRO A 347 -5.25 18.76 7.90
N GLY A 348 -6.34 18.90 7.14
CA GLY A 348 -6.32 18.81 5.68
C GLY A 348 -6.26 17.40 5.09
N ILE A 349 -6.20 16.34 5.91
CA ILE A 349 -6.17 14.93 5.46
C ILE A 349 -7.36 14.18 6.02
N THR A 350 -8.21 13.66 5.15
CA THR A 350 -9.34 12.80 5.51
C THR A 350 -9.18 11.43 4.88
N TRP A 351 -9.24 10.37 5.70
CA TRP A 351 -9.30 8.98 5.26
C TRP A 351 -10.74 8.49 5.27
N THR A 352 -11.21 7.97 4.15
CA THR A 352 -12.54 7.37 4.01
C THR A 352 -12.43 5.95 3.47
N GLN A 353 -13.24 5.07 4.03
CA GLN A 353 -13.56 3.78 3.44
C GLN A 353 -15.07 3.58 3.45
N GLN A 354 -15.60 3.19 2.30
CA GLN A 354 -17.05 3.08 2.09
C GLN A 354 -17.38 2.10 0.95
N TRP A 355 -18.60 1.57 0.98
CA TRP A 355 -19.16 0.86 -0.15
C TRP A 355 -19.77 1.83 -1.15
N LEU A 356 -19.48 1.65 -2.41
CA LEU A 356 -20.18 2.33 -3.51
C LEU A 356 -20.91 1.30 -4.36
N SER A 357 -22.23 1.40 -4.42
CA SER A 357 -23.06 0.59 -5.31
C SER A 357 -23.22 1.28 -6.67
N LEU A 358 -22.82 0.61 -7.74
CA LEU A 358 -22.93 1.11 -9.10
C LEU A 358 -23.26 -0.06 -10.06
N ASN A 359 -24.36 0.02 -10.81
CA ASN A 359 -24.77 -0.98 -11.79
C ASN A 359 -24.82 -2.41 -11.20
N GLN A 360 -25.48 -2.59 -10.07
CA GLN A 360 -25.61 -3.87 -9.32
C GLN A 360 -24.28 -4.45 -8.77
N LYS A 361 -23.17 -3.76 -8.95
CA LYS A 361 -21.88 -4.08 -8.33
C LYS A 361 -21.68 -3.25 -7.08
N ALA A 362 -20.91 -3.78 -6.14
CA ALA A 362 -20.54 -3.10 -4.90
C ALA A 362 -19.02 -2.99 -4.80
N PHE A 363 -18.52 -1.77 -4.89
CA PHE A 363 -17.10 -1.46 -4.87
C PHE A 363 -16.67 -0.98 -3.47
N PRO A 364 -15.73 -1.67 -2.82
CA PRO A 364 -15.17 -1.22 -1.55
C PRO A 364 -14.10 -0.16 -1.82
N LEU A 365 -14.42 1.10 -1.59
CA LEU A 365 -13.52 2.23 -1.79
C LEU A 365 -12.71 2.53 -0.54
N VAL A 366 -11.41 2.74 -0.71
CA VAL A 366 -10.52 3.35 0.29
C VAL A 366 -9.83 4.51 -0.36
N TYR A 367 -9.99 5.70 0.20
CA TYR A 367 -9.37 6.90 -0.36
C TYR A 367 -8.97 7.91 0.68
N ILE A 368 -8.00 8.72 0.30
CA ILE A 368 -7.55 9.91 1.04
C ILE A 368 -7.99 11.14 0.27
N ARG A 369 -8.59 12.10 0.99
CA ARG A 369 -8.87 13.44 0.49
C ARG A 369 -7.90 14.43 1.14
N LEU A 370 -7.23 15.20 0.31
CA LEU A 370 -6.43 16.35 0.71
C LEU A 370 -7.24 17.62 0.42
N ASP A 371 -7.43 18.43 1.45
CA ASP A 371 -8.22 19.67 1.37
C ASP A 371 -7.55 20.69 0.44
N GLY A 372 -8.26 21.14 -0.59
CA GLY A 372 -7.76 22.07 -1.58
C GLY A 372 -7.41 23.44 -1.02
N ASN A 373 -8.06 23.90 0.04
CA ASN A 373 -7.71 25.15 0.71
C ASN A 373 -6.38 25.03 1.45
N VAL A 374 -6.13 23.89 2.10
CA VAL A 374 -4.85 23.61 2.76
C VAL A 374 -3.73 23.50 1.74
N LEU A 375 -3.96 22.84 0.60
CA LEU A 375 -2.98 22.71 -0.47
C LEU A 375 -2.60 24.07 -1.11
N LYS A 376 -3.56 25.00 -1.19
CA LYS A 376 -3.37 26.34 -1.77
C LYS A 376 -2.76 27.35 -0.79
N ALA A 377 -2.74 27.03 0.50
CA ALA A 377 -2.17 27.92 1.51
C ALA A 377 -0.68 28.14 1.28
N SER A 378 -0.19 29.37 1.42
CA SER A 378 1.24 29.71 1.27
C SER A 378 2.13 28.98 2.29
N ASN A 379 1.56 28.60 3.41
CA ASN A 379 2.16 27.82 4.49
C ASN A 379 1.60 26.39 4.54
N ALA A 380 1.26 25.80 3.38
CA ALA A 380 0.77 24.42 3.33
C ALA A 380 1.76 23.47 4.03
N PRO A 381 1.31 22.67 5.00
CA PRO A 381 2.20 21.76 5.73
C PRO A 381 2.54 20.50 4.91
N PHE A 382 2.11 20.45 3.66
CA PHE A 382 2.30 19.29 2.78
C PHE A 382 2.96 19.67 1.47
N GLN A 383 3.83 18.77 0.99
CA GLN A 383 4.36 18.79 -0.36
C GLN A 383 3.99 17.50 -1.09
N ILE A 384 3.45 17.65 -2.30
CA ILE A 384 3.20 16.52 -3.19
C ILE A 384 4.49 16.24 -3.95
N ARG A 385 4.97 15.00 -3.94
CA ARG A 385 6.21 14.61 -4.62
C ARG A 385 6.07 13.30 -5.37
N PRO A 386 6.73 13.12 -6.51
CA PRO A 386 6.94 11.80 -7.09
C PRO A 386 7.92 11.02 -6.20
N LEU A 387 7.59 9.77 -5.89
CA LEU A 387 8.45 8.86 -5.14
C LEU A 387 8.95 7.79 -6.08
N PHE A 388 10.27 7.59 -6.14
CA PHE A 388 10.92 6.57 -6.97
C PHE A 388 12.24 6.13 -6.34
N PRO A 389 12.84 5.01 -6.75
CA PRO A 389 14.15 4.59 -6.26
C PRO A 389 15.21 5.65 -6.58
N GLN A 390 15.92 6.14 -5.58
CA GLN A 390 16.91 7.23 -5.71
C GLN A 390 18.36 6.74 -5.72
N SER A 391 18.60 5.45 -5.47
CA SER A 391 19.96 4.91 -5.36
C SER A 391 20.29 3.96 -6.50
N GLY A 392 21.30 4.31 -7.28
CA GLY A 392 22.02 3.44 -8.21
C GLY A 392 21.41 3.30 -9.60
N THR A 393 20.18 2.87 -9.75
CA THR A 393 19.54 2.66 -11.07
C THR A 393 18.04 2.76 -10.97
N LEU A 394 17.39 3.21 -12.05
CA LEU A 394 15.93 3.21 -12.15
C LEU A 394 15.34 1.79 -12.25
N ALA A 395 16.13 0.78 -12.61
CA ALA A 395 15.69 -0.62 -12.70
C ALA A 395 15.51 -1.25 -11.32
N GLN A 396 14.64 -0.70 -10.49
CA GLN A 396 14.35 -1.20 -9.14
C GLN A 396 12.87 -1.09 -8.81
N LEU A 397 12.38 -2.12 -8.09
CA LEU A 397 11.04 -2.10 -7.51
C LEU A 397 11.13 -2.11 -5.99
N GLN A 398 10.32 -1.29 -5.35
CA GLN A 398 10.23 -1.22 -3.90
C GLN A 398 8.78 -1.37 -3.43
N SER A 399 8.56 -1.74 -2.17
CA SER A 399 7.21 -1.68 -1.60
C SER A 399 6.78 -0.23 -1.42
N LEU A 400 5.49 0.05 -1.52
CA LEU A 400 4.96 1.41 -1.29
C LEU A 400 5.34 1.96 0.09
N PRO A 401 5.26 1.18 1.21
CA PRO A 401 5.76 1.64 2.51
C PRO A 401 7.22 2.07 2.47
N ALA A 402 8.10 1.28 1.83
CA ALA A 402 9.53 1.61 1.78
C ALA A 402 9.82 2.91 1.00
N LEU A 403 9.08 3.16 -0.10
CA LEU A 403 9.17 4.44 -0.83
C LEU A 403 8.67 5.61 0.03
N ALA A 404 7.53 5.43 0.71
CA ALA A 404 6.93 6.46 1.55
C ALA A 404 7.83 6.80 2.76
N GLU A 405 8.32 5.80 3.47
CA GLU A 405 9.17 5.96 4.65
C GLU A 405 10.50 6.64 4.31
N ARG A 406 11.13 6.25 3.21
CA ARG A 406 12.38 6.89 2.76
C ARG A 406 12.17 8.36 2.43
N ALA A 407 11.06 8.71 1.79
CA ALA A 407 10.76 10.08 1.39
C ALA A 407 10.15 10.93 2.52
N GLY A 408 9.88 10.36 3.70
CA GLY A 408 9.16 11.06 4.76
C GLY A 408 7.68 11.32 4.45
N ALA A 409 7.08 10.54 3.54
CA ALA A 409 5.69 10.72 3.16
C ALA A 409 4.74 10.12 4.21
N ILE A 410 3.69 10.88 4.56
CA ILE A 410 2.62 10.43 5.45
C ILE A 410 1.50 9.72 4.69
N VAL A 411 1.30 10.09 3.44
CA VAL A 411 0.37 9.43 2.50
C VAL A 411 1.14 9.08 1.24
N ALA A 412 0.87 7.94 0.65
CA ALA A 412 1.36 7.60 -0.68
C ALA A 412 0.40 6.66 -1.41
N ILE A 413 0.33 6.79 -2.73
CA ILE A 413 -0.38 5.88 -3.63
C ILE A 413 0.55 5.42 -4.75
N ASN A 414 0.48 4.15 -5.15
CA ASN A 414 1.21 3.68 -6.32
C ASN A 414 0.83 4.50 -7.56
N ALA A 415 1.77 4.71 -8.50
CA ALA A 415 1.50 5.61 -9.63
C ALA A 415 1.73 4.95 -10.99
N GLY A 416 2.86 5.20 -11.65
CA GLY A 416 3.10 4.81 -13.04
C GLY A 416 3.37 3.33 -13.26
N PHE A 417 3.20 2.91 -14.51
CA PHE A 417 3.49 1.56 -14.96
C PHE A 417 4.98 1.28 -15.08
N PHE A 418 5.33 0.00 -15.05
CA PHE A 418 6.70 -0.47 -15.27
C PHE A 418 6.71 -1.79 -16.06
N ASN A 419 7.81 -2.09 -16.70
CA ASN A 419 8.02 -3.36 -17.36
C ASN A 419 8.39 -4.44 -16.31
N ARG A 420 7.58 -5.48 -16.21
CA ARG A 420 7.76 -6.53 -15.19
C ARG A 420 9.03 -7.36 -15.37
N ASN A 421 9.53 -7.47 -16.60
CA ASN A 421 10.69 -8.30 -16.90
C ASN A 421 12.00 -7.61 -16.51
N ASN A 422 12.14 -6.33 -16.83
CA ASN A 422 13.37 -5.57 -16.58
C ASN A 422 13.21 -4.50 -15.50
N GLN A 423 12.02 -4.36 -14.89
CA GLN A 423 11.70 -3.43 -13.78
C GLN A 423 11.87 -1.95 -14.13
N LEU A 424 11.92 -1.58 -15.41
CA LEU A 424 12.13 -0.23 -15.89
C LEU A 424 10.83 0.57 -15.99
N PRO A 425 10.87 1.90 -15.82
CA PRO A 425 9.69 2.76 -15.88
C PRO A 425 9.09 2.82 -17.28
N LEU A 426 7.75 2.89 -17.33
CA LEU A 426 6.95 3.02 -18.54
C LEU A 426 6.03 4.24 -18.46
N GLY A 427 6.60 5.44 -18.25
CA GLY A 427 5.84 6.67 -18.16
C GLY A 427 6.67 7.84 -17.62
N ALA A 428 6.07 9.03 -17.63
CA ALA A 428 6.68 10.26 -17.21
C ALA A 428 6.95 10.28 -15.69
N ILE A 429 8.15 10.70 -15.32
CA ILE A 429 8.51 11.09 -13.96
C ILE A 429 9.37 12.34 -14.10
N GLN A 430 8.90 13.47 -13.57
CA GLN A 430 9.68 14.70 -13.45
C GLN A 430 9.65 15.16 -12.00
N ASP A 431 10.81 15.42 -11.42
CA ASP A 431 10.93 15.94 -10.05
C ASP A 431 11.77 17.23 -10.09
N GLN A 432 11.23 18.32 -9.54
CA GLN A 432 11.86 19.63 -9.46
C GLN A 432 12.38 20.16 -10.83
N GLY A 433 11.66 19.85 -11.90
CA GLY A 433 12.02 20.26 -13.26
C GLY A 433 12.99 19.31 -13.97
N GLU A 434 13.56 18.32 -13.28
CA GLU A 434 14.41 17.30 -13.88
C GLU A 434 13.61 16.10 -14.35
N TRP A 435 13.80 15.69 -15.60
CA TRP A 435 13.20 14.51 -16.17
C TRP A 435 13.95 13.25 -15.75
N ILE A 436 13.32 12.47 -14.85
CA ILE A 436 13.80 11.17 -14.42
C ILE A 436 13.49 10.10 -15.48
N SER A 437 12.27 10.14 -16.05
CA SER A 437 11.81 9.29 -17.15
C SER A 437 10.82 10.06 -18.01
N GLY A 438 10.93 9.93 -19.32
CA GLY A 438 10.04 10.60 -20.29
C GLY A 438 8.66 9.93 -20.40
N PRO A 439 7.64 10.67 -20.89
CA PRO A 439 6.34 10.11 -21.24
C PRO A 439 6.46 9.16 -22.43
N ILE A 440 5.51 8.22 -22.52
CA ILE A 440 5.38 7.29 -23.64
C ILE A 440 3.95 7.30 -24.17
N LEU A 441 3.76 7.01 -25.46
CA LEU A 441 2.48 6.66 -26.11
C LEU A 441 1.34 7.66 -25.86
N ASP A 442 1.63 8.93 -25.70
CA ASP A 442 0.63 9.98 -25.44
C ASP A 442 -0.27 9.71 -24.21
N ARG A 443 0.33 9.11 -23.17
CA ARG A 443 -0.41 8.71 -21.98
C ARG A 443 -0.74 9.88 -21.07
N GLY A 444 -1.80 9.70 -20.31
CA GLY A 444 -2.24 10.64 -19.29
C GLY A 444 -1.20 10.84 -18.20
N VAL A 445 -1.08 12.08 -17.74
CA VAL A 445 -0.21 12.50 -16.64
C VAL A 445 -0.95 13.42 -15.67
N MET A 446 -0.45 13.52 -14.45
CA MET A 446 -0.72 14.58 -13.49
C MET A 446 0.53 15.42 -13.36
N ALA A 447 0.41 16.73 -13.57
CA ALA A 447 1.47 17.72 -13.37
C ALA A 447 1.05 18.71 -12.28
N TRP A 448 2.00 19.20 -11.47
CA TRP A 448 1.68 20.17 -10.43
C TRP A 448 2.86 21.09 -10.11
N GLN A 449 2.50 22.23 -9.53
CA GLN A 449 3.42 23.17 -8.90
C GLN A 449 2.87 23.59 -7.53
N HIS A 450 3.75 23.98 -6.61
CA HIS A 450 3.35 24.33 -5.25
C HIS A 450 3.02 25.80 -5.05
N GLN A 451 3.63 26.70 -5.81
CA GLN A 451 3.46 28.16 -5.65
C GLN A 451 3.39 28.86 -7.00
N PRO A 452 2.21 29.38 -7.40
CA PRO A 452 0.90 29.09 -6.79
C PRO A 452 0.53 27.62 -6.97
N PHE A 453 -0.22 27.05 -6.01
CA PHE A 453 -0.62 25.64 -6.11
C PHE A 453 -1.57 25.45 -7.31
N GLN A 454 -1.16 24.63 -8.25
CA GLN A 454 -1.93 24.28 -9.45
C GLN A 454 -1.67 22.83 -9.81
N ILE A 455 -2.72 22.17 -10.30
CA ILE A 455 -2.63 20.80 -10.85
C ILE A 455 -3.20 20.81 -12.26
N LEU A 456 -2.58 20.04 -13.14
CA LEU A 456 -3.02 19.82 -14.51
C LEU A 456 -3.08 18.33 -14.81
N PHE A 457 -4.21 17.87 -15.34
CA PHE A 457 -4.36 16.53 -15.87
C PHE A 457 -4.56 16.61 -17.39
N ASP A 458 -3.71 15.97 -18.15
CA ASP A 458 -3.86 15.84 -19.60
C ASP A 458 -2.96 14.73 -20.14
N ARG A 459 -3.02 14.45 -21.42
CA ARG A 459 -2.07 13.62 -22.15
C ARG A 459 -0.81 14.42 -22.45
N LEU A 460 0.36 13.77 -22.37
CA LEU A 460 1.64 14.44 -22.51
C LEU A 460 2.57 13.70 -23.49
N LYS A 461 3.13 14.45 -24.41
CA LYS A 461 4.33 14.10 -25.19
C LYS A 461 5.50 15.01 -24.83
N LEU A 462 6.71 14.47 -24.94
CA LEU A 462 7.96 15.20 -24.77
C LEU A 462 8.81 15.07 -26.04
N PRO A 463 8.46 15.77 -27.12
CA PRO A 463 9.28 15.78 -28.31
C PRO A 463 10.69 16.27 -28.00
N GLU A 464 11.69 15.41 -28.23
CA GLU A 464 13.09 15.76 -28.18
C GLU A 464 13.70 15.71 -29.60
N THR A 465 14.58 16.65 -29.90
CA THR A 465 15.27 16.73 -31.17
C THR A 465 16.77 16.89 -30.93
N LEU A 466 17.52 15.99 -31.50
CA LEU A 466 18.97 16.11 -31.57
C LEU A 466 19.32 17.06 -32.74
N ILE A 467 19.88 18.20 -32.42
CA ILE A 467 20.26 19.26 -33.37
C ILE A 467 21.75 19.10 -33.67
N THR A 468 22.07 18.91 -34.91
CA THR A 468 23.46 18.86 -35.44
C THR A 468 23.69 19.98 -36.43
N PRO A 469 24.94 20.27 -36.87
CA PRO A 469 25.21 21.29 -37.88
C PRO A 469 24.54 21.02 -39.23
N THR A 470 24.21 19.77 -39.52
CA THR A 470 23.70 19.33 -40.84
C THR A 470 22.25 18.90 -40.84
N GLN A 471 21.69 18.51 -39.71
CA GLN A 471 20.33 17.95 -39.62
C GLN A 471 19.74 17.97 -38.22
N ASN A 472 18.43 17.87 -38.15
CA ASN A 472 17.67 17.66 -36.93
C ASN A 472 17.13 16.22 -36.91
N ILE A 473 17.43 15.48 -35.82
CA ILE A 473 17.04 14.06 -35.68
C ILE A 473 16.07 13.94 -34.48
N PRO A 474 14.86 13.46 -34.68
CA PRO A 474 13.94 13.24 -33.57
C PRO A 474 14.46 12.11 -32.67
N LEU A 475 14.41 12.31 -31.35
CA LEU A 475 14.65 11.29 -30.36
C LEU A 475 13.33 10.62 -29.99
N THR A 476 13.39 9.35 -29.61
CA THR A 476 12.20 8.53 -29.39
C THR A 476 11.78 8.46 -27.93
N GLU A 477 12.69 8.19 -27.02
CA GLU A 477 12.47 8.06 -25.59
C GLU A 477 13.58 8.71 -24.77
N LEU A 478 13.22 9.15 -23.58
CA LEU A 478 14.13 9.63 -22.54
C LEU A 478 14.03 8.72 -21.31
N ASN A 479 15.17 8.11 -20.91
CA ASN A 479 15.25 7.28 -19.68
C ASN A 479 14.06 6.32 -19.52
N SER A 480 13.73 5.57 -20.55
CA SER A 480 12.52 4.73 -20.59
C SER A 480 12.82 3.26 -20.83
N GLY A 481 12.09 2.39 -20.15
CA GLY A 481 12.05 0.96 -20.46
C GLY A 481 11.17 0.59 -21.65
N TYR A 482 10.49 1.56 -22.27
CA TYR A 482 9.73 1.36 -23.49
C TYR A 482 10.69 1.38 -24.70
N VAL A 483 10.57 0.38 -25.55
CA VAL A 483 11.49 0.18 -26.67
C VAL A 483 10.77 0.28 -28.00
N ARG A 484 11.26 1.19 -28.87
CA ARG A 484 10.89 1.27 -30.29
C ARG A 484 12.09 1.63 -31.15
N GLY A 485 11.98 1.48 -32.45
CA GLY A 485 13.02 1.88 -33.40
C GLY A 485 13.26 3.41 -33.40
N GLY A 486 14.51 3.83 -33.53
CA GLY A 486 14.93 5.23 -33.48
C GLY A 486 16.12 5.44 -32.56
N ILE A 487 16.26 6.63 -31.98
CA ILE A 487 17.33 6.98 -31.04
C ILE A 487 16.74 7.39 -29.71
N ALA A 488 17.03 6.61 -28.65
CA ALA A 488 16.67 6.92 -27.28
C ALA A 488 17.84 7.61 -26.56
N ARG A 489 17.54 8.49 -25.60
CA ARG A 489 18.52 9.21 -24.79
C ARG A 489 18.50 8.70 -23.34
N TYR A 490 19.68 8.43 -22.77
CA TYR A 490 19.86 8.00 -21.40
C TYR A 490 20.80 8.95 -20.66
N THR A 491 20.32 9.52 -19.56
CA THR A 491 20.98 10.54 -18.75
C THR A 491 21.29 10.03 -17.35
N SER A 492 22.01 10.80 -16.53
CA SER A 492 22.40 10.45 -15.17
C SER A 492 21.24 9.95 -14.26
N PRO A 493 20.00 10.47 -14.31
CA PRO A 493 18.88 9.91 -13.57
C PRO A 493 18.56 8.43 -13.86
N TRP A 494 18.92 7.91 -15.04
CA TRP A 494 18.79 6.49 -15.35
C TRP A 494 19.64 5.59 -14.44
N GLY A 495 20.81 6.07 -14.04
CA GLY A 495 21.79 5.35 -13.22
C GLY A 495 23.22 5.58 -13.71
N ALA A 496 24.19 4.92 -13.06
CA ALA A 496 25.59 5.03 -13.39
C ALA A 496 25.96 4.42 -14.76
N SER A 497 25.13 3.47 -15.24
CA SER A 497 25.38 2.76 -16.50
C SER A 497 24.07 2.36 -17.18
N TYR A 498 24.16 2.18 -18.49
CA TYR A 498 23.11 1.67 -19.35
C TYR A 498 23.41 0.23 -19.76
N GLN A 499 22.40 -0.63 -19.74
CA GLN A 499 22.43 -1.97 -20.34
C GLN A 499 21.57 -1.97 -21.62
N PRO A 500 22.03 -2.59 -22.71
CA PRO A 500 21.25 -2.67 -23.94
C PRO A 500 19.89 -3.34 -23.69
N LEU A 501 18.81 -2.75 -24.18
CA LEU A 501 17.46 -3.28 -24.03
C LEU A 501 17.06 -4.24 -25.15
N ILE A 502 17.79 -4.20 -26.28
CA ILE A 502 17.63 -5.15 -27.40
C ILE A 502 19.01 -5.53 -27.96
N ASP A 503 19.03 -6.60 -28.76
CA ASP A 503 20.22 -7.05 -29.44
C ASP A 503 20.71 -6.00 -30.47
N GLN A 504 22.03 -5.89 -30.64
CA GLN A 504 22.70 -5.10 -31.67
C GLN A 504 22.41 -3.60 -31.64
N GLU A 505 22.13 -3.02 -30.47
CA GLU A 505 22.07 -1.56 -30.33
C GLU A 505 23.43 -0.89 -30.67
N ILE A 506 23.35 0.28 -31.19
CA ILE A 506 24.51 1.16 -31.32
C ILE A 506 24.40 2.25 -30.29
N VAL A 507 25.43 2.39 -29.45
CA VAL A 507 25.44 3.39 -28.38
C VAL A 507 26.54 4.44 -28.67
N LEU A 508 26.16 5.71 -28.65
CA LEU A 508 27.04 6.84 -28.72
C LEU A 508 27.15 7.49 -27.35
N SER A 509 28.36 7.75 -26.90
CA SER A 509 28.62 8.55 -25.71
C SER A 509 28.78 10.03 -26.12
N VAL A 510 28.06 10.91 -25.44
CA VAL A 510 28.08 12.34 -25.65
C VAL A 510 28.56 13.01 -24.37
N VAL A 511 29.64 13.78 -24.46
CA VAL A 511 30.22 14.53 -23.33
C VAL A 511 30.41 15.98 -23.79
N ASN A 512 30.04 16.94 -22.94
CA ASN A 512 30.12 18.36 -23.23
C ASN A 512 29.58 18.73 -24.65
N HIS A 513 28.38 18.18 -24.94
CA HIS A 513 27.69 18.41 -26.22
C HIS A 513 28.43 17.89 -27.46
N GLN A 514 29.32 16.91 -27.33
CA GLN A 514 30.07 16.36 -28.48
C GLN A 514 30.07 14.83 -28.39
N VAL A 515 29.93 14.13 -29.52
CA VAL A 515 30.09 12.68 -29.60
C VAL A 515 31.54 12.33 -29.32
N THR A 516 31.79 11.53 -28.27
CA THR A 516 33.15 11.14 -27.86
C THR A 516 33.48 9.69 -28.14
N ALA A 517 32.48 8.83 -28.21
CA ALA A 517 32.65 7.40 -28.49
C ALA A 517 31.44 6.84 -29.22
N TRP A 518 31.70 5.75 -29.94
CA TRP A 518 30.72 5.00 -30.70
C TRP A 518 30.97 3.50 -30.52
N GLN A 519 29.95 2.72 -30.15
CA GLN A 519 30.10 1.31 -29.91
C GLN A 519 28.87 0.54 -30.43
N GLN A 520 29.09 -0.49 -31.24
CA GLN A 520 28.08 -1.47 -31.58
C GLN A 520 28.10 -2.57 -30.54
N LEU A 521 26.93 -2.87 -29.97
CA LEU A 521 26.76 -3.85 -28.91
C LEU A 521 26.33 -5.21 -29.46
N GLY A 522 26.47 -6.23 -28.64
CA GLY A 522 26.05 -7.61 -28.96
C GLY A 522 24.61 -7.86 -28.55
N LYS A 523 24.43 -8.81 -27.64
CA LYS A 523 23.12 -9.18 -27.07
C LYS A 523 22.63 -8.16 -26.03
N ALA A 524 21.32 -8.12 -25.87
CA ALA A 524 20.69 -7.40 -24.77
C ALA A 524 21.27 -7.86 -23.41
N ASP A 525 21.27 -6.97 -22.43
CA ASP A 525 21.74 -7.20 -21.04
C ASP A 525 23.20 -7.70 -20.90
N SER A 526 23.99 -7.74 -22.00
CA SER A 526 25.33 -8.33 -22.00
C SER A 526 26.46 -7.39 -21.56
N THR A 527 26.23 -6.10 -21.52
CA THR A 527 27.29 -5.09 -21.34
C THR A 527 26.77 -3.89 -20.57
N HIS A 528 27.59 -3.35 -19.65
CA HIS A 528 27.32 -2.10 -18.95
C HIS A 528 28.10 -0.96 -19.59
N ILE A 529 27.41 0.07 -20.05
CA ILE A 529 28.04 1.25 -20.65
C ILE A 529 27.89 2.40 -19.66
N PRO A 530 28.99 2.98 -19.15
CA PRO A 530 28.91 4.11 -18.24
C PRO A 530 28.18 5.30 -18.87
N ILE A 531 27.24 5.90 -18.12
CA ILE A 531 26.62 7.16 -18.53
C ILE A 531 27.53 8.29 -18.07
N PRO A 532 27.97 9.16 -18.99
CA PRO A 532 28.88 10.26 -18.63
C PRO A 532 28.24 11.24 -17.65
N ALA A 533 28.96 11.64 -16.61
CA ALA A 533 28.47 12.59 -15.61
C ALA A 533 28.08 13.95 -16.21
N ASN A 534 28.88 14.42 -17.20
CA ASN A 534 28.63 15.67 -17.92
C ASN A 534 28.10 15.42 -19.33
N GLY A 535 27.14 14.46 -19.45
CA GLY A 535 26.65 14.06 -20.76
C GLY A 535 25.51 13.07 -20.71
N TYR A 536 25.42 12.25 -21.75
CA TYR A 536 24.36 11.25 -21.90
C TYR A 536 24.80 10.20 -22.93
N LEU A 537 24.01 9.12 -22.99
CA LEU A 537 24.12 8.11 -24.05
C LEU A 537 22.98 8.28 -25.05
N LEU A 538 23.27 8.03 -26.33
CA LEU A 538 22.28 7.86 -27.39
C LEU A 538 22.28 6.39 -27.81
N ALA A 539 21.18 5.71 -27.66
CA ALA A 539 21.01 4.31 -28.07
C ALA A 539 20.19 4.23 -29.36
N ALA A 540 20.85 3.94 -30.48
CA ALA A 540 20.23 3.78 -31.78
C ALA A 540 19.76 2.34 -31.96
N ARG A 541 18.44 2.17 -32.23
CA ARG A 541 17.72 0.92 -32.37
C ARG A 541 17.13 0.79 -33.76
N ALA A 542 17.42 -0.31 -34.44
CA ALA A 542 17.00 -0.54 -35.82
C ALA A 542 17.32 0.61 -36.78
N ASN A 543 18.34 1.42 -36.46
CA ASN A 543 18.69 2.64 -37.20
C ASN A 543 20.21 2.89 -37.26
N ALA A 544 20.94 1.87 -37.68
CA ALA A 544 22.40 1.96 -37.83
C ALA A 544 22.86 3.07 -38.77
N THR A 545 22.03 3.45 -39.73
CA THR A 545 22.38 4.53 -40.72
C THR A 545 22.50 5.89 -40.04
N ILE A 546 21.56 6.24 -39.17
CA ILE A 546 21.59 7.52 -38.45
C ILE A 546 22.78 7.57 -37.47
N ALA A 547 23.07 6.46 -36.78
CA ALA A 547 24.22 6.40 -35.89
C ALA A 547 25.54 6.68 -36.64
N ARG A 548 25.68 6.18 -37.88
CA ARG A 548 26.86 6.46 -38.72
C ARG A 548 26.97 7.91 -39.20
N GLN A 549 25.87 8.67 -39.19
CA GLN A 549 25.83 10.08 -39.52
C GLN A 549 26.29 11.00 -38.37
N LEU A 550 26.58 10.39 -37.19
CA LEU A 550 27.06 11.08 -36.00
C LEU A 550 28.48 10.60 -35.62
N PRO A 551 29.49 10.85 -36.42
CA PRO A 551 30.87 10.45 -36.11
C PRO A 551 31.39 11.13 -34.84
N VAL A 552 32.42 10.55 -34.24
CA VAL A 552 33.14 11.14 -33.10
C VAL A 552 33.58 12.57 -33.49
N GLY A 553 33.39 13.52 -32.57
CA GLY A 553 33.64 14.94 -32.79
C GLY A 553 32.40 15.74 -33.24
N THR A 554 31.31 15.11 -33.61
CA THR A 554 30.06 15.82 -33.98
C THR A 554 29.51 16.63 -32.81
N PRO A 555 29.34 17.97 -32.94
CA PRO A 555 28.68 18.78 -31.93
C PRO A 555 27.17 18.55 -31.97
N LEU A 556 26.56 18.47 -30.79
CA LEU A 556 25.16 18.14 -30.61
C LEU A 556 24.48 19.10 -29.62
N GLN A 557 23.24 19.46 -29.90
CA GLN A 557 22.36 20.15 -28.96
C GLN A 557 21.04 19.39 -28.83
N ILE A 558 20.41 19.44 -27.66
CA ILE A 558 19.07 18.86 -27.41
C ILE A 558 18.06 20.00 -27.42
N GLY A 559 17.12 19.95 -28.35
CA GLY A 559 15.87 20.69 -28.28
C GLY A 559 14.81 19.83 -27.61
N GLN A 560 14.12 20.35 -26.58
CA GLN A 560 13.08 19.65 -25.84
C GLN A 560 11.89 20.58 -25.63
N THR A 561 10.69 20.07 -25.85
CA THR A 561 9.43 20.79 -25.63
C THR A 561 8.38 19.83 -25.06
N THR A 562 7.34 20.40 -24.45
CA THR A 562 6.16 19.63 -24.06
C THR A 562 5.03 19.84 -25.05
N GLN A 563 4.25 18.78 -25.29
CA GLN A 563 3.01 18.85 -26.05
C GLN A 563 1.88 18.24 -25.24
N PRO A 564 0.87 19.05 -24.85
CA PRO A 564 0.72 20.48 -25.12
C PRO A 564 1.71 21.37 -24.31
N PRO A 565 1.97 22.63 -24.78
CA PRO A 565 2.96 23.53 -24.16
C PRO A 565 2.62 23.93 -22.72
N GLN A 566 1.36 23.84 -22.32
CA GLN A 566 0.87 24.18 -20.97
C GLN A 566 1.57 23.41 -19.85
N PHE A 567 2.29 22.32 -20.16
CA PHE A 567 3.06 21.56 -19.16
C PHE A 567 4.41 22.19 -18.80
N GLN A 568 4.95 23.10 -19.61
CA GLN A 568 6.27 23.69 -19.39
C GLN A 568 6.50 24.31 -18.01
N PRO A 569 5.51 25.01 -17.39
CA PRO A 569 5.74 25.63 -16.09
C PRO A 569 5.71 24.65 -14.91
N TYR A 570 5.29 23.42 -15.11
CA TYR A 570 5.12 22.46 -14.02
C TYR A 570 6.42 21.70 -13.72
N PRO A 571 7.00 21.84 -12.50
CA PRO A 571 8.24 21.17 -12.14
C PRO A 571 8.06 19.72 -11.70
N GLN A 572 6.82 19.28 -11.50
CA GLN A 572 6.49 17.96 -11.00
C GLN A 572 5.50 17.28 -11.95
N ILE A 573 5.81 16.08 -12.40
CA ILE A 573 4.95 15.29 -13.28
C ILE A 573 5.05 13.81 -12.94
N VAL A 574 3.90 13.14 -12.88
CA VAL A 574 3.81 11.67 -12.81
C VAL A 574 2.86 11.18 -13.90
N GLY A 575 3.37 10.28 -14.75
CA GLY A 575 2.62 9.65 -15.83
C GLY A 575 2.11 8.27 -15.45
N ALA A 576 0.88 7.97 -15.88
CA ALA A 576 0.25 6.67 -15.73
C ALA A 576 -0.73 6.40 -16.88
N GLY A 577 -2.04 6.59 -16.66
CA GLY A 577 -3.08 6.49 -17.68
C GLY A 577 -3.94 5.21 -17.55
N PRO A 578 -5.01 5.14 -18.34
CA PRO A 578 -5.51 6.22 -19.19
C PRO A 578 -6.09 7.39 -18.40
N LEU A 579 -6.16 8.56 -19.05
CA LEU A 579 -6.90 9.71 -18.56
C LEU A 579 -8.38 9.36 -18.51
N LEU A 580 -9.02 9.55 -17.35
CA LEU A 580 -10.41 9.14 -17.11
C LEU A 580 -11.38 10.30 -17.33
N ILE A 581 -11.09 11.42 -16.69
CA ILE A 581 -11.96 12.61 -16.65
C ILE A 581 -11.09 13.84 -16.90
N ARG A 582 -11.64 14.80 -17.66
CA ARG A 582 -11.05 16.11 -17.84
C ARG A 582 -12.17 17.16 -17.91
N GLN A 583 -12.06 18.22 -17.08
CA GLN A 583 -13.03 19.30 -17.00
C GLN A 583 -14.48 18.81 -16.83
N GLY A 584 -14.68 17.78 -16.01
CA GLY A 584 -15.98 17.17 -15.71
C GLY A 584 -16.46 16.15 -16.76
N LEU A 585 -15.77 16.02 -17.89
CA LEU A 585 -16.15 15.11 -18.97
C LEU A 585 -15.33 13.81 -18.91
N THR A 586 -15.97 12.67 -19.14
CA THR A 586 -15.27 11.41 -19.36
C THR A 586 -14.55 11.45 -20.70
N VAL A 587 -13.22 11.37 -20.68
CA VAL A 587 -12.33 11.43 -21.85
C VAL A 587 -11.54 10.13 -22.06
N LEU A 588 -12.02 9.04 -21.44
CA LEU A 588 -11.39 7.73 -21.46
C LEU A 588 -11.26 7.21 -22.90
N ASP A 589 -10.03 7.17 -23.40
CA ASP A 589 -9.64 6.51 -24.64
C ASP A 589 -8.31 5.77 -24.45
N ALA A 590 -8.41 4.61 -23.81
CA ALA A 590 -7.23 3.82 -23.48
C ALA A 590 -6.53 3.24 -24.73
N ALA A 591 -7.27 3.07 -25.84
CA ALA A 591 -6.69 2.59 -27.10
C ALA A 591 -5.80 3.67 -27.74
N ALA A 592 -6.24 4.93 -27.76
CA ALA A 592 -5.44 6.05 -28.23
C ALA A 592 -4.18 6.27 -27.36
N GLU A 593 -4.22 5.94 -26.07
CA GLU A 593 -3.07 5.97 -25.17
C GLU A 593 -2.18 4.72 -25.27
N GLY A 594 -2.41 3.85 -26.27
CA GLY A 594 -1.58 2.67 -26.57
C GLY A 594 -1.67 1.54 -25.53
N PHE A 595 -2.79 1.44 -24.78
CA PHE A 595 -3.03 0.30 -23.93
C PHE A 595 -3.55 -0.90 -24.73
N SER A 596 -3.13 -2.11 -24.33
CA SER A 596 -3.55 -3.33 -25.02
C SER A 596 -5.04 -3.62 -24.84
N PRO A 597 -5.70 -4.30 -25.81
CA PRO A 597 -7.09 -4.70 -25.69
C PRO A 597 -7.38 -5.52 -24.41
N ALA A 598 -6.44 -6.38 -24.01
CA ALA A 598 -6.57 -7.16 -22.78
C ALA A 598 -6.63 -6.26 -21.53
N PHE A 599 -5.79 -5.23 -21.45
CA PHE A 599 -5.81 -4.27 -20.33
C PHE A 599 -7.10 -3.44 -20.32
N ILE A 600 -7.59 -3.03 -21.51
CA ILE A 600 -8.80 -2.23 -21.65
C ILE A 600 -10.03 -2.98 -21.14
N GLN A 601 -10.13 -4.27 -21.46
CA GLN A 601 -11.27 -5.12 -21.10
C GLN A 601 -11.21 -5.65 -19.67
N GLN A 602 -10.06 -5.57 -19.03
CA GLN A 602 -9.83 -6.17 -17.72
C GLN A 602 -10.55 -5.41 -16.60
N SER A 603 -11.35 -6.13 -15.80
CA SER A 603 -11.72 -5.69 -14.45
C SER A 603 -10.65 -6.12 -13.45
N ALA A 604 -10.16 -5.19 -12.63
CA ALA A 604 -9.08 -5.41 -11.68
C ALA A 604 -9.16 -4.42 -10.51
N LEU A 605 -8.42 -4.67 -9.44
CA LEU A 605 -8.16 -3.61 -8.46
C LEU A 605 -7.57 -2.39 -9.17
N ARG A 606 -8.10 -1.21 -8.89
CA ARG A 606 -7.68 0.04 -9.52
C ARG A 606 -7.22 1.03 -8.48
N SER A 607 -6.26 1.84 -8.90
CA SER A 607 -5.85 3.08 -8.22
C SER A 607 -6.11 4.24 -9.17
N ALA A 608 -6.51 5.38 -8.64
CA ALA A 608 -6.68 6.62 -9.41
C ALA A 608 -6.36 7.84 -8.53
N VAL A 609 -5.99 8.92 -9.19
CA VAL A 609 -5.87 10.24 -8.59
C VAL A 609 -6.78 11.21 -9.32
N GLY A 610 -7.41 12.14 -8.62
CA GLY A 610 -8.26 13.14 -9.27
C GLY A 610 -8.45 14.39 -8.43
N GLN A 611 -8.86 15.48 -9.08
CA GLN A 611 -9.14 16.76 -8.44
C GLN A 611 -10.64 17.06 -8.51
N THR A 612 -11.21 17.53 -7.39
CA THR A 612 -12.60 17.99 -7.33
C THR A 612 -12.73 19.44 -7.80
N ALA A 613 -13.95 19.88 -8.07
CA ALA A 613 -14.24 21.27 -8.41
C ALA A 613 -13.84 22.28 -7.30
N GLN A 614 -13.80 21.84 -6.04
CA GLN A 614 -13.36 22.63 -4.89
C GLN A 614 -11.82 22.71 -4.80
N GLY A 615 -11.13 21.88 -5.59
CA GLY A 615 -9.67 21.79 -5.61
C GLY A 615 -9.08 20.74 -4.67
N ASP A 616 -9.92 19.91 -4.04
CA ASP A 616 -9.42 18.78 -3.24
C ASP A 616 -8.73 17.76 -4.14
N LEU A 617 -7.65 17.16 -3.65
CA LEU A 617 -6.99 16.03 -4.31
C LEU A 617 -7.43 14.73 -3.67
N LEU A 618 -7.93 13.81 -4.50
CA LEU A 618 -8.35 12.47 -4.08
C LEU A 618 -7.37 11.42 -4.55
N LEU A 619 -6.89 10.58 -3.62
CA LEU A 619 -6.09 9.39 -3.87
C LEU A 619 -6.98 8.17 -3.61
N VAL A 620 -7.43 7.49 -4.64
CA VAL A 620 -8.52 6.49 -4.57
C VAL A 620 -8.03 5.11 -4.94
N THR A 621 -8.38 4.10 -4.13
CA THR A 621 -8.14 2.69 -4.42
C THR A 621 -9.38 1.85 -4.17
N ILE A 622 -9.48 0.73 -4.88
CA ILE A 622 -10.44 -0.33 -4.60
C ILE A 622 -9.79 -1.29 -3.60
N ALA A 623 -10.49 -1.60 -2.51
CA ALA A 623 -9.96 -2.53 -1.51
C ALA A 623 -10.03 -3.99 -1.98
N ALA A 624 -8.99 -4.75 -1.66
CA ALA A 624 -8.97 -6.20 -1.85
C ALA A 624 -9.70 -6.86 -0.67
N THR A 625 -11.01 -6.92 -0.73
CA THR A 625 -11.85 -7.55 0.31
C THR A 625 -12.80 -8.58 -0.29
N PRO A 626 -13.06 -9.70 0.41
CA PRO A 626 -14.09 -10.66 -0.01
C PRO A 626 -15.46 -9.99 -0.21
N GLY A 627 -16.19 -10.41 -1.23
CA GLY A 627 -17.50 -9.86 -1.57
C GLY A 627 -17.47 -8.46 -2.19
N GLY A 628 -16.28 -7.91 -2.47
CA GLY A 628 -16.08 -6.67 -3.22
C GLY A 628 -15.89 -6.94 -4.71
N ASP A 629 -16.57 -6.14 -5.54
CA ASP A 629 -16.38 -6.14 -6.98
C ASP A 629 -15.12 -5.35 -7.36
N VAL A 630 -14.55 -5.68 -8.51
CA VAL A 630 -13.44 -4.93 -9.11
C VAL A 630 -13.88 -4.23 -10.39
N PRO A 631 -13.53 -2.94 -10.58
CA PRO A 631 -14.04 -2.15 -11.69
C PRO A 631 -13.23 -2.36 -12.98
N SER A 632 -13.91 -2.21 -14.10
CA SER A 632 -13.32 -1.86 -15.40
C SER A 632 -12.81 -0.40 -15.37
N LEU A 633 -12.11 0.04 -16.42
CA LEU A 633 -11.70 1.44 -16.57
C LEU A 633 -12.91 2.39 -16.64
N ALA A 634 -13.96 2.01 -17.37
CA ALA A 634 -15.18 2.82 -17.47
C ALA A 634 -15.93 2.93 -16.13
N GLU A 635 -15.98 1.85 -15.35
CA GLU A 635 -16.54 1.90 -13.99
C GLU A 635 -15.68 2.75 -13.08
N MET A 636 -14.33 2.70 -13.18
CA MET A 636 -13.45 3.56 -12.40
C MET A 636 -13.66 5.04 -12.73
N ALA A 637 -13.85 5.40 -14.00
CA ALA A 637 -14.21 6.78 -14.38
C ALA A 637 -15.53 7.23 -13.71
N LYS A 638 -16.57 6.37 -13.72
CA LYS A 638 -17.83 6.67 -13.02
C LYS A 638 -17.68 6.78 -11.51
N ILE A 639 -16.83 5.94 -10.90
CA ILE A 639 -16.50 6.03 -9.47
C ILE A 639 -15.88 7.40 -9.16
N MET A 640 -14.90 7.84 -9.96
CA MET A 640 -14.25 9.13 -9.78
C MET A 640 -15.25 10.30 -9.96
N GLN A 641 -16.14 10.23 -10.95
CA GLN A 641 -17.23 11.22 -11.11
C GLN A 641 -18.16 11.24 -9.90
N HIS A 642 -18.55 10.07 -9.36
CA HIS A 642 -19.38 9.99 -8.16
C HIS A 642 -18.70 10.62 -6.93
N LEU A 643 -17.37 10.53 -6.83
CA LEU A 643 -16.60 11.20 -5.79
C LEU A 643 -16.41 12.71 -6.05
N GLY A 644 -16.99 13.27 -7.12
CA GLY A 644 -16.98 14.70 -7.43
C GLY A 644 -15.73 15.21 -8.13
N THR A 645 -14.92 14.32 -8.72
CA THR A 645 -13.74 14.79 -9.46
C THR A 645 -14.12 15.36 -10.82
N ILE A 646 -13.51 16.49 -11.18
CA ILE A 646 -13.59 17.11 -12.50
C ILE A 646 -12.42 16.72 -13.39
N ASP A 647 -11.30 16.31 -12.81
CA ASP A 647 -10.15 15.74 -13.51
C ASP A 647 -9.73 14.47 -12.80
N ALA A 648 -9.39 13.40 -13.54
CA ALA A 648 -8.97 12.13 -12.97
C ALA A 648 -8.09 11.31 -13.90
N LEU A 649 -7.08 10.68 -13.32
CA LEU A 649 -6.11 9.81 -13.98
C LEU A 649 -6.13 8.43 -13.35
N ASN A 650 -6.22 7.37 -14.16
CA ASN A 650 -6.00 6.00 -13.68
C ASN A 650 -4.50 5.77 -13.47
N LEU A 651 -4.17 5.06 -12.40
CA LEU A 651 -2.81 4.66 -12.04
C LEU A 651 -2.61 3.16 -12.30
N ASP A 652 -1.41 2.63 -12.08
CA ASP A 652 -1.17 1.19 -12.17
C ASP A 652 -2.08 0.43 -11.18
N GLY A 653 -2.60 -0.70 -11.60
CA GLY A 653 -3.63 -1.44 -10.89
C GLY A 653 -3.23 -2.88 -10.53
N GLY A 654 -4.22 -3.72 -10.26
CA GLY A 654 -4.02 -5.13 -9.93
C GLY A 654 -3.21 -5.32 -8.66
N SER A 655 -2.10 -6.06 -8.76
CA SER A 655 -1.21 -6.31 -7.62
C SER A 655 -0.46 -5.08 -7.14
N SER A 656 -0.27 -4.06 -7.99
CA SER A 656 0.39 -2.80 -7.64
C SER A 656 -0.50 -1.86 -6.84
N SER A 657 -1.85 -1.98 -6.96
CA SER A 657 -2.80 -1.09 -6.29
C SER A 657 -2.57 -1.08 -4.77
N SER A 658 -2.14 0.06 -4.25
CA SER A 658 -1.83 0.23 -2.82
C SER A 658 -1.93 1.70 -2.41
N LEU A 659 -2.48 1.94 -1.21
CA LEU A 659 -2.63 3.25 -0.59
C LEU A 659 -2.06 3.19 0.83
N TYR A 660 -1.06 4.01 1.09
CA TYR A 660 -0.34 4.09 2.36
C TYR A 660 -0.77 5.31 3.16
N LEU A 661 -0.91 5.15 4.46
CA LEU A 661 -1.16 6.23 5.42
C LEU A 661 -0.47 5.90 6.75
N GLY A 662 0.41 6.77 7.22
CA GLY A 662 0.94 6.74 8.58
C GLY A 662 1.55 5.40 9.05
N GLY A 663 2.21 4.65 8.16
CA GLY A 663 2.81 3.35 8.47
C GLY A 663 2.03 2.13 7.97
N LYS A 664 0.81 2.31 7.43
CA LYS A 664 -0.08 1.20 7.05
C LYS A 664 -0.53 1.28 5.59
N VAL A 665 -0.60 0.14 4.91
CA VAL A 665 -1.33 -0.01 3.64
C VAL A 665 -2.80 -0.26 3.96
N LEU A 666 -3.69 0.59 3.44
CA LEU A 666 -5.10 0.65 3.85
C LEU A 666 -6.03 -0.29 3.07
N ASN A 667 -5.76 -0.50 1.77
CA ASN A 667 -6.69 -1.14 0.85
C ASN A 667 -6.48 -2.65 0.68
N ARG A 668 -5.53 -3.25 1.38
CA ARG A 668 -5.23 -4.68 1.29
C ARG A 668 -4.40 -5.17 2.48
N SER A 669 -4.40 -6.48 2.69
CA SER A 669 -3.62 -7.12 3.77
C SER A 669 -2.10 -6.90 3.58
N PRO A 670 -1.34 -6.78 4.68
CA PRO A 670 0.11 -6.67 4.63
C PRO A 670 0.76 -7.77 3.77
N GLY A 671 1.80 -7.42 3.01
CA GLY A 671 2.54 -8.37 2.19
C GLY A 671 1.85 -8.84 0.90
N THR A 672 0.60 -8.41 0.62
CA THR A 672 -0.13 -8.81 -0.60
C THR A 672 0.00 -7.82 -1.76
N ALA A 673 0.56 -6.63 -1.53
CA ALA A 673 0.89 -5.67 -2.58
C ALA A 673 2.18 -6.09 -3.29
N ALA A 674 2.21 -5.99 -4.61
CA ALA A 674 3.44 -6.12 -5.37
C ALA A 674 4.38 -4.93 -5.09
N ARG A 675 5.67 -5.13 -5.34
CA ARG A 675 6.61 -4.01 -5.43
C ARG A 675 6.29 -3.16 -6.64
N ILE A 676 6.51 -1.87 -6.55
CA ILE A 676 6.18 -0.85 -7.55
C ILE A 676 7.43 -0.05 -7.92
N HIS A 677 7.40 0.60 -9.09
CA HIS A 677 8.50 1.45 -9.55
C HIS A 677 8.43 2.86 -8.96
N ASN A 678 7.25 3.46 -8.94
CA ASN A 678 7.05 4.82 -8.46
C ASN A 678 5.69 5.01 -7.79
N ALA A 679 5.56 6.09 -7.04
CA ALA A 679 4.36 6.46 -6.32
C ALA A 679 4.18 7.99 -6.31
N LEU A 680 2.99 8.45 -5.97
CA LEU A 680 2.69 9.82 -5.60
C LEU A 680 2.66 9.90 -4.07
N GLY A 681 3.51 10.73 -3.49
CA GLY A 681 3.65 10.88 -2.04
C GLY A 681 3.27 12.27 -1.55
N ILE A 682 2.74 12.33 -0.32
CA ILE A 682 2.46 13.56 0.42
C ILE A 682 3.43 13.61 1.60
N VAL A 683 4.38 14.51 1.50
CA VAL A 683 5.41 14.72 2.53
C VAL A 683 4.94 15.82 3.46
N TYR A 684 4.95 15.55 4.76
CA TYR A 684 4.61 16.54 5.77
C TYR A 684 5.85 17.38 6.10
N THR A 685 5.74 18.68 5.93
CA THR A 685 6.79 19.64 6.26
C THR A 685 6.24 20.61 7.31
N PRO A 686 6.28 20.25 8.59
CA PRO A 686 5.84 21.16 9.63
C PRO A 686 6.70 22.43 9.56
N HIS A 687 6.06 23.57 9.47
CA HIS A 687 6.76 24.84 9.63
C HIS A 687 7.30 24.91 11.05
N THR A 688 8.61 24.92 11.22
CA THR A 688 9.25 25.38 12.47
C THR A 688 8.88 26.86 12.62
N PRO A 689 8.28 27.24 13.73
CA PRO A 689 7.91 28.64 13.99
C PRO A 689 9.11 29.57 13.99
#